data_2adb12ecbd59d40c166264b1cd6df1aa
#
_entry.id   2adb12ecbd59d40c166264b1cd6df1aa
#
_cell.length_a   1.000
_cell.length_b   1.000
_cell.length_c   1.000
_cell.angle_alpha   90.00
_cell.angle_beta   90.00
_cell.angle_gamma   90.00
#
_symmetry.space_group_name_H-M   'P 1'
#
loop_
_entity.id
_entity.type
_entity.pdbx_description
1 polymer ?
#
loop_
_entity_poly.entity_id
_entity_poly.type
_entity_poly.pdbx_seq_one_letter_code
_entity_poly.pdbx_strand_id
1 'polypeptide(L)'
;MKKTNLLLILGSAASIVCGCANSPATENETLLSKQEDFVNLLNVKNVPLQERHYGAYVFADMGSWSAYALPENEGNEYCGSFIGPMVMTGRGWIAATLAQPSIKVNDKEFDLERNIQTAKYLPGKLIQEFNDKNIHFTTELCFATNRTAVVRSVIRNVSDQPMHISLEWTGGVFNKKSQLKAEGNSVSVLHFPDSTLTTTCFRTADNVSLVKSDSLKVCEKHDLVLPAGAEYKSEYSQTLMLRRENSAKELEAVRNIDIDKCFADNKIRWDKNIDKLLSRDSEYLSANKYRKVIVKAMMTLNSNWRSAAGDILHAGSNPSFNGFLTGIWSWDSWKIASANVFYNPEMAKDEMRTLFDYQAENGMVPDYVGYNKAYNNWRDTKPPVAAWGTMNVYRETGDKEFLAEMFDKLYKFHQWWYTDRDHDHNGICEYGSTDGTLIAAAWESGMDNGVRFDDATMLKNKDYAWSMNQENICLNSFLYAEKNILAEMAEILGKNELATQLKSEAEKIKIHVQNKMYDPETGFFYDTRLGTGDFIKVMGAECWLPLWAGIATPEQAKSVMKKMMDETKFNSTLPLGTLDTSHPALRPTRGYWRGPVWVDQVYFGITGLRKYGYDKQADFLLKKFIDNAQGLTGDGAINENYNPLTGEALCSPNFGWSSACIIKMLLKN
;
A
#
# COMPACT_ATOMS: atom_id res chain seq x y z
N MET A 1 56.50 23.69 -28.45
CA MET A 1 56.55 22.45 -27.66
C MET A 1 55.93 22.76 -26.28
N LYS A 2 54.67 22.40 -26.06
CA LYS A 2 54.06 22.14 -24.76
C LYS A 2 52.88 21.21 -25.02
N LYS A 3 52.96 20.01 -24.49
CA LYS A 3 51.90 18.99 -24.57
C LYS A 3 50.82 19.33 -23.57
N THR A 4 49.60 19.43 -24.05
CA THR A 4 48.40 19.58 -23.20
C THR A 4 47.78 18.20 -23.07
N ASN A 5 47.75 17.64 -21.89
CA ASN A 5 47.08 16.40 -21.56
C ASN A 5 45.58 16.64 -21.44
N LEU A 6 44.83 15.95 -22.28
CA LEU A 6 43.37 15.88 -22.20
C LEU A 6 42.99 14.76 -21.23
N LEU A 7 42.45 15.10 -20.07
CA LEU A 7 41.89 14.15 -19.09
C LEU A 7 40.49 13.77 -19.56
N LEU A 8 40.31 12.53 -20.03
CA LEU A 8 39.00 11.93 -20.20
C LEU A 8 38.44 11.54 -18.82
N ILE A 9 37.39 12.20 -18.39
CA ILE A 9 36.60 11.76 -17.24
C ILE A 9 35.61 10.73 -17.74
N LEU A 10 35.91 9.45 -17.52
CA LEU A 10 34.94 8.34 -17.64
C LEU A 10 34.05 8.37 -16.40
N GLY A 11 32.82 8.85 -16.57
CA GLY A 11 31.78 8.69 -15.58
C GLY A 11 31.35 7.22 -15.48
N SER A 12 31.79 6.54 -14.44
CA SER A 12 31.29 5.22 -14.09
C SER A 12 29.92 5.38 -13.41
N ALA A 13 28.85 5.01 -14.13
CA ALA A 13 27.56 4.75 -13.51
C ALA A 13 27.70 3.52 -12.60
N ALA A 14 27.81 3.74 -11.32
CA ALA A 14 27.78 2.69 -10.32
C ALA A 14 26.34 2.22 -10.17
N SER A 15 26.01 1.09 -10.80
CA SER A 15 24.81 0.32 -10.47
C SER A 15 24.95 -0.18 -9.03
N ILE A 16 24.15 0.36 -8.13
CA ILE A 16 24.05 -0.15 -6.76
C ILE A 16 23.35 -1.50 -6.84
N VAL A 17 24.13 -2.55 -6.93
CA VAL A 17 23.71 -3.89 -6.55
C VAL A 17 23.61 -3.83 -5.02
N CYS A 18 22.39 -3.89 -4.47
CA CYS A 18 22.18 -4.15 -3.05
C CYS A 18 22.69 -5.57 -2.75
N GLY A 19 23.99 -5.71 -2.64
CA GLY A 19 24.63 -6.87 -2.05
C GLY A 19 24.39 -6.78 -0.54
N CYS A 20 23.69 -7.78 0.01
CA CYS A 20 23.69 -8.01 1.46
C CYS A 20 25.15 -8.15 1.90
N ALA A 21 25.67 -7.11 2.55
CA ALA A 21 26.96 -7.20 3.22
C ALA A 21 26.83 -8.29 4.29
N ASN A 22 27.65 -9.33 4.19
CA ASN A 22 27.80 -10.35 5.22
C ASN A 22 28.31 -9.69 6.51
N SER A 23 27.41 -9.34 7.39
CA SER A 23 27.73 -9.19 8.80
C SER A 23 27.82 -10.58 9.41
N PRO A 24 28.82 -10.88 10.23
CA PRO A 24 28.93 -12.16 10.90
C PRO A 24 27.68 -12.42 11.76
N ALA A 25 27.22 -13.66 11.76
CA ALA A 25 26.10 -14.11 12.59
C ALA A 25 26.35 -13.73 14.05
N THR A 26 25.71 -12.66 14.49
CA THR A 26 25.62 -12.29 15.88
C THR A 26 24.37 -12.93 16.44
N GLU A 27 24.58 -13.70 17.51
CA GLU A 27 23.68 -14.16 18.56
C GLU A 27 22.18 -14.27 18.19
N ASN A 28 21.59 -15.43 18.43
CA ASN A 28 20.15 -15.71 18.40
C ASN A 28 19.40 -14.74 19.34
N GLU A 29 19.10 -13.55 18.85
CA GLU A 29 18.04 -12.72 19.44
C GLU A 29 16.75 -13.54 19.35
N THR A 30 16.18 -13.90 20.49
CA THR A 30 14.90 -14.57 20.56
C THR A 30 13.81 -13.58 20.20
N LEU A 31 13.39 -13.54 18.93
CA LEU A 31 12.29 -12.70 18.47
C LEU A 31 11.01 -13.04 19.23
N LEU A 32 10.32 -12.01 19.72
CA LEU A 32 9.08 -12.14 20.49
C LEU A 32 7.90 -12.61 19.64
N SER A 33 7.97 -12.43 18.31
CA SER A 33 6.90 -12.75 17.37
C SER A 33 7.45 -13.20 16.03
N LYS A 34 6.79 -14.17 15.40
CA LYS A 34 7.21 -14.81 14.15
C LYS A 34 6.05 -14.86 13.15
N GLN A 35 6.35 -15.03 11.85
CA GLN A 35 5.34 -15.13 10.81
C GLN A 35 4.33 -16.27 11.06
N GLU A 36 4.74 -17.37 11.69
CA GLU A 36 3.89 -18.51 11.99
C GLU A 36 2.77 -18.20 13.01
N ASP A 37 2.91 -17.13 13.80
CA ASP A 37 1.88 -16.67 14.73
C ASP A 37 0.69 -15.99 14.02
N PHE A 38 0.82 -15.69 12.71
CA PHE A 38 -0.09 -14.82 11.95
C PHE A 38 -0.59 -15.48 10.66
N VAL A 39 -1.16 -16.66 10.78
CA VAL A 39 -1.71 -17.44 9.66
C VAL A 39 -3.09 -16.92 9.26
N ASN A 40 -3.35 -16.80 7.94
CA ASN A 40 -4.65 -16.48 7.35
C ASN A 40 -5.31 -15.21 7.90
N LEU A 41 -4.51 -14.17 8.15
CA LEU A 41 -5.05 -12.86 8.54
C LEU A 41 -5.82 -12.17 7.41
N LEU A 42 -5.52 -12.53 6.17
CA LEU A 42 -6.21 -12.09 4.95
C LEU A 42 -6.59 -13.32 4.14
N ASN A 43 -7.80 -13.31 3.60
CA ASN A 43 -8.20 -14.29 2.62
C ASN A 43 -7.58 -13.93 1.26
N VAL A 44 -6.75 -14.82 0.71
CA VAL A 44 -6.13 -14.69 -0.63
C VAL A 44 -6.53 -15.86 -1.54
N LYS A 45 -7.71 -16.43 -1.34
CA LYS A 45 -8.24 -17.49 -2.19
C LYS A 45 -9.01 -16.90 -3.36
N ASN A 46 -8.69 -17.35 -4.56
CA ASN A 46 -9.32 -16.87 -5.78
C ASN A 46 -9.02 -17.80 -6.95
N VAL A 47 -9.98 -17.94 -7.88
CA VAL A 47 -9.79 -18.61 -9.18
C VAL A 47 -10.34 -17.69 -10.26
N PRO A 48 -9.49 -17.04 -11.06
CA PRO A 48 -9.95 -16.20 -12.16
C PRO A 48 -10.52 -17.07 -13.30
N LEU A 49 -11.68 -16.67 -13.80
CA LEU A 49 -12.33 -17.36 -14.94
C LEU A 49 -11.87 -16.81 -16.29
N GLN A 50 -11.19 -15.66 -16.30
CA GLN A 50 -10.74 -14.97 -17.51
C GLN A 50 -9.65 -13.94 -17.18
N GLU A 51 -8.99 -13.41 -18.20
CA GLU A 51 -7.94 -12.41 -18.10
C GLU A 51 -8.32 -11.22 -17.19
N ARG A 52 -9.54 -10.68 -17.34
CA ARG A 52 -10.05 -9.57 -16.54
C ARG A 52 -11.07 -10.06 -15.51
N HIS A 53 -10.58 -10.59 -14.42
CA HIS A 53 -11.38 -10.97 -13.26
C HIS A 53 -11.10 -9.96 -12.13
N TYR A 54 -12.08 -9.09 -11.86
CA TYR A 54 -11.96 -8.06 -10.82
C TYR A 54 -12.39 -8.62 -9.45
N GLY A 55 -11.92 -7.95 -8.37
CA GLY A 55 -12.22 -8.34 -6.99
C GLY A 55 -11.33 -9.45 -6.44
N ALA A 56 -10.27 -9.79 -7.15
CA ALA A 56 -9.32 -10.80 -6.73
C ALA A 56 -8.53 -10.37 -5.48
N TYR A 57 -8.51 -11.22 -4.49
CA TYR A 57 -7.59 -11.10 -3.37
C TYR A 57 -6.30 -11.85 -3.73
N VAL A 58 -5.18 -11.17 -3.69
CA VAL A 58 -3.90 -11.72 -4.13
C VAL A 58 -2.79 -11.41 -3.13
N PHE A 59 -1.73 -12.21 -3.18
CA PHE A 59 -0.49 -12.04 -2.50
C PHE A 59 0.57 -11.48 -3.45
N ALA A 60 1.21 -10.40 -3.05
CA ALA A 60 2.42 -9.84 -3.67
C ALA A 60 3.39 -9.42 -2.57
N ASP A 61 4.69 -9.41 -2.84
CA ASP A 61 5.73 -9.04 -1.89
C ASP A 61 6.95 -8.47 -2.61
N MET A 62 7.89 -7.87 -1.87
CA MET A 62 9.15 -7.31 -2.39
C MET A 62 8.98 -6.25 -3.49
N GLY A 63 7.84 -5.58 -3.55
CA GLY A 63 7.56 -4.59 -4.60
C GLY A 63 7.33 -5.22 -5.97
N SER A 64 6.86 -6.45 -6.02
CA SER A 64 6.67 -7.18 -7.29
C SER A 64 5.52 -6.61 -8.11
N TRP A 65 5.65 -6.76 -9.43
CA TRP A 65 4.60 -6.44 -10.41
C TRP A 65 3.80 -7.67 -10.82
N SER A 66 4.09 -8.82 -10.22
CA SER A 66 3.28 -10.04 -10.28
C SER A 66 2.63 -10.35 -8.94
N ALA A 67 1.47 -11.00 -8.98
CA ALA A 67 0.78 -11.47 -7.79
C ALA A 67 0.20 -12.86 -7.99
N TYR A 68 -0.03 -13.56 -6.88
CA TYR A 68 -0.54 -14.93 -6.85
C TYR A 68 -1.67 -15.07 -5.83
N ALA A 69 -2.47 -16.12 -5.96
CA ALA A 69 -3.49 -16.49 -5.00
C ALA A 69 -3.41 -17.97 -4.64
N LEU A 70 -4.04 -18.35 -3.54
CA LEU A 70 -4.39 -19.74 -3.26
C LEU A 70 -5.64 -20.13 -4.03
N PRO A 71 -5.79 -21.39 -4.46
CA PRO A 71 -7.03 -21.88 -5.02
C PRO A 71 -8.16 -21.88 -3.98
N GLU A 72 -9.41 -21.80 -4.43
CA GLU A 72 -10.59 -21.96 -3.57
C GLU A 72 -10.69 -23.39 -3.05
N ASN A 73 -11.41 -23.61 -1.93
CA ASN A 73 -11.45 -24.94 -1.29
C ASN A 73 -12.46 -25.90 -1.93
N GLU A 74 -13.46 -25.41 -2.66
CA GLU A 74 -14.56 -26.24 -3.19
C GLU A 74 -14.55 -26.26 -4.72
N GLY A 75 -14.69 -27.45 -5.30
CA GLY A 75 -14.74 -27.66 -6.75
C GLY A 75 -13.45 -27.31 -7.46
N ASN A 76 -12.30 -27.70 -6.92
CA ASN A 76 -11.04 -27.04 -7.16
C ASN A 76 -10.11 -27.81 -8.07
N GLU A 77 -10.23 -27.56 -9.37
CA GLU A 77 -9.34 -28.13 -10.38
C GLU A 77 -7.88 -27.67 -10.28
N TYR A 78 -7.56 -26.66 -9.41
CA TYR A 78 -6.23 -26.05 -9.30
C TYR A 78 -5.52 -26.37 -7.98
N CYS A 79 -5.98 -27.37 -7.20
CA CYS A 79 -5.29 -27.83 -6.01
C CYS A 79 -3.81 -28.20 -6.29
N GLY A 80 -2.93 -27.77 -5.40
CA GLY A 80 -1.48 -27.98 -5.51
C GLY A 80 -0.75 -26.98 -6.41
N SER A 81 -1.48 -26.10 -7.13
CA SER A 81 -0.87 -24.97 -7.85
C SER A 81 -1.07 -23.65 -7.12
N PHE A 82 -0.33 -22.63 -7.54
CA PHE A 82 -0.60 -21.24 -7.20
C PHE A 82 -1.29 -20.54 -8.36
N ILE A 83 -2.40 -19.87 -8.05
CA ILE A 83 -3.20 -19.14 -9.03
C ILE A 83 -2.44 -17.93 -9.52
N GLY A 84 -2.28 -17.78 -10.84
CA GLY A 84 -1.54 -16.68 -11.44
C GLY A 84 -0.49 -17.09 -12.47
N PRO A 85 0.39 -16.16 -12.82
CA PRO A 85 0.56 -14.82 -12.29
C PRO A 85 -0.49 -13.81 -12.78
N MET A 86 -0.78 -12.83 -11.93
CA MET A 86 -1.53 -11.63 -12.28
C MET A 86 -0.55 -10.48 -12.52
N VAL A 87 -0.74 -9.70 -13.60
CA VAL A 87 0.07 -8.51 -13.90
C VAL A 87 -0.52 -7.30 -13.18
N MET A 88 0.29 -6.65 -12.38
CA MET A 88 -0.17 -5.57 -11.48
C MET A 88 -0.22 -4.18 -12.14
N THR A 89 0.03 -4.05 -13.43
CA THR A 89 -0.14 -2.79 -14.19
C THR A 89 -1.55 -2.55 -14.70
N GLY A 90 -2.37 -3.59 -14.86
CA GLY A 90 -3.68 -3.49 -15.48
C GLY A 90 -4.67 -4.57 -15.06
N ARG A 91 -4.39 -5.26 -13.95
CA ARG A 91 -5.24 -6.33 -13.38
C ARG A 91 -5.49 -7.50 -14.35
N GLY A 92 -4.49 -7.80 -15.17
CA GLY A 92 -4.58 -8.90 -16.11
C GLY A 92 -4.06 -10.19 -15.51
N TRP A 93 -4.88 -11.26 -15.50
CA TRP A 93 -4.42 -12.61 -15.24
C TRP A 93 -3.83 -13.20 -16.52
N ILE A 94 -2.59 -13.64 -16.47
CA ILE A 94 -1.98 -14.33 -17.62
C ILE A 94 -2.61 -15.71 -17.80
N ALA A 95 -2.84 -16.38 -16.69
CA ALA A 95 -3.36 -17.73 -16.60
C ALA A 95 -4.18 -17.93 -15.32
N ALA A 96 -4.96 -18.98 -15.22
CA ALA A 96 -5.38 -19.51 -13.92
C ALA A 96 -4.15 -20.07 -13.19
N THR A 97 -3.34 -20.87 -13.89
CA THR A 97 -2.00 -21.26 -13.44
C THR A 97 -1.12 -21.62 -14.65
N LEU A 98 0.19 -21.46 -14.50
CA LEU A 98 1.21 -21.93 -15.45
C LEU A 98 1.91 -23.20 -14.97
N ALA A 99 1.56 -23.72 -13.79
CA ALA A 99 2.16 -24.92 -13.22
C ALA A 99 1.14 -25.67 -12.31
N GLN A 100 0.25 -26.42 -12.93
CA GLN A 100 -0.67 -27.34 -12.26
C GLN A 100 -0.01 -28.70 -12.12
N PRO A 101 0.20 -29.23 -10.89
CA PRO A 101 0.77 -30.55 -10.70
C PRO A 101 -0.24 -31.67 -10.97
N SER A 102 0.24 -32.76 -11.57
CA SER A 102 -0.38 -34.08 -11.58
C SER A 102 0.61 -35.07 -11.02
N ILE A 103 0.26 -35.73 -9.94
CA ILE A 103 1.11 -36.67 -9.21
C ILE A 103 0.51 -38.07 -9.33
N LYS A 104 1.28 -39.07 -9.78
CA LYS A 104 0.90 -40.49 -9.74
C LYS A 104 1.77 -41.23 -8.74
N VAL A 105 1.14 -42.09 -7.97
CA VAL A 105 1.76 -42.99 -7.02
C VAL A 105 1.42 -44.41 -7.40
N ASN A 106 2.42 -45.22 -7.79
CA ASN A 106 2.23 -46.58 -8.31
C ASN A 106 1.16 -46.62 -9.43
N ASP A 107 1.31 -45.74 -10.43
CA ASP A 107 0.44 -45.54 -11.61
C ASP A 107 -0.97 -45.04 -11.31
N LYS A 108 -1.31 -44.73 -10.07
CA LYS A 108 -2.60 -44.17 -9.67
C LYS A 108 -2.48 -42.68 -9.42
N GLU A 109 -3.41 -41.91 -9.94
CA GLU A 109 -3.50 -40.47 -9.68
C GLU A 109 -3.70 -40.22 -8.17
N PHE A 110 -2.86 -39.31 -7.63
CA PHE A 110 -3.02 -38.79 -6.28
C PHE A 110 -4.02 -37.61 -6.33
N ASP A 111 -5.21 -37.82 -5.79
CA ASP A 111 -6.29 -36.86 -5.78
C ASP A 111 -5.96 -35.71 -4.81
N LEU A 112 -5.48 -34.59 -5.36
CA LEU A 112 -5.09 -33.40 -4.59
C LEU A 112 -6.29 -32.73 -3.92
N GLU A 113 -7.46 -32.69 -4.57
CA GLU A 113 -8.66 -32.08 -3.99
C GLU A 113 -9.12 -32.83 -2.74
N ARG A 114 -9.17 -34.14 -2.82
CA ARG A 114 -9.61 -35.01 -1.72
C ARG A 114 -8.61 -35.04 -0.56
N ASN A 115 -7.33 -34.89 -0.83
CA ASN A 115 -6.24 -35.05 0.13
C ASN A 115 -5.69 -33.73 0.69
N ILE A 116 -6.31 -32.61 0.36
CA ILE A 116 -5.90 -31.30 0.90
C ILE A 116 -6.08 -31.26 2.42
N GLN A 117 -5.04 -30.89 3.14
CA GLN A 117 -5.05 -30.72 4.59
C GLN A 117 -5.14 -29.23 4.95
N THR A 118 -4.34 -28.41 4.32
CA THR A 118 -4.29 -26.99 4.60
C THR A 118 -3.92 -26.18 3.36
N ALA A 119 -4.50 -24.97 3.26
CA ALA A 119 -4.03 -23.90 2.40
C ALA A 119 -3.88 -22.65 3.27
N LYS A 120 -2.66 -22.15 3.39
CA LYS A 120 -2.28 -21.09 4.34
C LYS A 120 -1.63 -19.91 3.63
N TYR A 121 -2.04 -18.71 4.03
CA TYR A 121 -1.31 -17.48 3.77
C TYR A 121 -0.60 -17.05 5.07
N LEU A 122 0.72 -17.10 5.06
CA LEU A 122 1.57 -16.53 6.10
C LEU A 122 2.13 -15.19 5.63
N PRO A 123 2.53 -14.29 6.52
CA PRO A 123 3.30 -13.12 6.12
C PRO A 123 4.49 -13.52 5.24
N GLY A 124 4.44 -13.12 3.96
CA GLY A 124 5.50 -13.36 2.97
C GLY A 124 5.47 -14.67 2.20
N LYS A 125 4.52 -15.59 2.45
CA LYS A 125 4.45 -16.82 1.66
C LYS A 125 3.08 -17.49 1.63
N LEU A 126 2.83 -18.26 0.57
CA LEU A 126 1.68 -19.15 0.43
C LEU A 126 2.13 -20.59 0.61
N ILE A 127 1.29 -21.42 1.23
CA ILE A 127 1.56 -22.85 1.48
C ILE A 127 0.30 -23.67 1.22
N GLN A 128 0.47 -24.86 0.62
CA GLN A 128 -0.53 -25.90 0.56
C GLN A 128 0.07 -27.24 1.00
N GLU A 129 -0.66 -28.01 1.79
CA GLU A 129 -0.26 -29.33 2.30
C GLU A 129 -1.33 -30.36 1.99
N PHE A 130 -0.90 -31.50 1.48
CA PHE A 130 -1.74 -32.64 1.10
C PHE A 130 -1.18 -33.91 1.69
N ASN A 131 -2.03 -34.78 2.14
CA ASN A 131 -1.54 -36.02 2.70
C ASN A 131 -2.57 -37.15 2.61
N ASP A 132 -2.09 -38.36 2.36
CA ASP A 132 -2.80 -39.60 2.58
C ASP A 132 -1.91 -40.55 3.41
N LYS A 133 -2.25 -41.83 3.46
CA LYS A 133 -1.47 -42.85 4.18
C LYS A 133 -0.10 -43.18 3.56
N ASN A 134 0.16 -42.76 2.32
CA ASN A 134 1.33 -43.13 1.53
C ASN A 134 2.26 -41.95 1.31
N ILE A 135 1.74 -40.78 0.99
CA ILE A 135 2.53 -39.61 0.67
C ILE A 135 2.10 -38.37 1.44
N HIS A 136 3.07 -37.51 1.70
CA HIS A 136 2.87 -36.11 2.11
C HIS A 136 3.42 -35.23 1.01
N PHE A 137 2.59 -34.35 0.44
CA PHE A 137 2.94 -33.39 -0.57
C PHE A 137 2.78 -31.98 -0.01
N THR A 138 3.82 -31.18 -0.10
CA THR A 138 3.80 -29.76 0.30
C THR A 138 4.25 -28.89 -0.86
N THR A 139 3.59 -27.77 -1.09
CA THR A 139 4.04 -26.76 -2.05
C THR A 139 3.98 -25.37 -1.43
N GLU A 140 5.04 -24.57 -1.64
CA GLU A 140 5.22 -23.25 -1.07
C GLU A 140 5.64 -22.26 -2.14
N LEU A 141 5.16 -21.01 -2.04
CA LEU A 141 5.55 -19.90 -2.90
C LEU A 141 6.00 -18.71 -2.06
N CYS A 142 7.14 -18.11 -2.41
CA CYS A 142 7.57 -16.78 -1.94
C CYS A 142 8.23 -15.99 -3.09
N PHE A 143 8.53 -14.71 -2.84
CA PHE A 143 9.27 -13.88 -3.79
C PHE A 143 10.76 -13.93 -3.49
N ALA A 144 11.57 -14.18 -4.51
CA ALA A 144 13.02 -14.12 -4.46
C ALA A 144 13.57 -12.73 -4.81
N THR A 145 12.88 -12.04 -5.72
CA THR A 145 13.19 -10.65 -6.13
C THR A 145 11.88 -9.90 -6.38
N ASN A 146 11.98 -8.61 -6.71
CA ASN A 146 10.82 -7.82 -7.14
C ASN A 146 10.30 -8.18 -8.55
N ARG A 147 10.87 -9.18 -9.21
CA ARG A 147 10.47 -9.69 -10.53
C ARG A 147 10.22 -11.18 -10.55
N THR A 148 10.70 -11.92 -9.56
CA THR A 148 10.72 -13.38 -9.58
C THR A 148 10.10 -13.97 -8.32
N ALA A 149 9.05 -14.75 -8.49
CA ALA A 149 8.54 -15.68 -7.49
C ALA A 149 9.20 -17.05 -7.65
N VAL A 150 9.39 -17.76 -6.56
CA VAL A 150 9.92 -19.14 -6.53
C VAL A 150 8.95 -20.07 -5.83
N VAL A 151 8.87 -21.27 -6.35
CA VAL A 151 8.05 -22.36 -5.79
C VAL A 151 8.93 -23.55 -5.50
N ARG A 152 8.72 -24.13 -4.33
CA ARG A 152 9.31 -25.37 -3.86
C ARG A 152 8.19 -26.34 -3.53
N SER A 153 8.24 -27.53 -4.14
CA SER A 153 7.31 -28.63 -3.90
C SER A 153 8.06 -29.85 -3.41
N VAL A 154 7.57 -30.49 -2.37
CA VAL A 154 8.20 -31.69 -1.77
C VAL A 154 7.19 -32.83 -1.73
N ILE A 155 7.52 -33.96 -2.32
CA ILE A 155 6.80 -35.23 -2.23
C ILE A 155 7.58 -36.13 -1.30
N ARG A 156 7.01 -36.52 -0.16
CA ARG A 156 7.61 -37.43 0.81
C ARG A 156 6.86 -38.72 0.84
N ASN A 157 7.59 -39.85 0.73
CA ASN A 157 7.05 -41.17 0.97
C ASN A 157 6.93 -41.39 2.49
N VAL A 158 5.70 -41.40 3.01
CA VAL A 158 5.43 -41.65 4.43
C VAL A 158 5.03 -43.08 4.74
N SER A 159 5.01 -43.97 3.69
CA SER A 159 4.79 -45.40 3.87
C SER A 159 6.07 -46.13 4.25
N ASP A 160 5.95 -47.41 4.60
CA ASP A 160 7.03 -48.30 4.94
C ASP A 160 7.63 -49.09 3.74
N GLN A 161 7.12 -48.81 2.50
CA GLN A 161 7.54 -49.46 1.29
C GLN A 161 8.04 -48.42 0.26
N PRO A 162 8.99 -48.79 -0.64
CA PRO A 162 9.29 -47.99 -1.81
C PRO A 162 8.06 -47.81 -2.68
N MET A 163 7.94 -46.64 -3.35
CA MET A 163 6.87 -46.36 -4.28
C MET A 163 7.38 -45.74 -5.57
N HIS A 164 6.63 -45.90 -6.64
CA HIS A 164 6.89 -45.27 -7.94
C HIS A 164 6.12 -43.96 -8.02
N ILE A 165 6.83 -42.85 -8.30
CA ILE A 165 6.27 -41.52 -8.43
C ILE A 165 6.45 -40.99 -9.85
N SER A 166 5.37 -40.46 -10.43
CA SER A 166 5.44 -39.63 -11.63
C SER A 166 4.91 -38.24 -11.29
N LEU A 167 5.61 -37.20 -11.74
CA LEU A 167 5.24 -35.79 -11.58
C LEU A 167 5.22 -35.09 -12.94
N GLU A 168 4.09 -34.52 -13.27
CA GLU A 168 3.90 -33.69 -14.44
C GLU A 168 3.34 -32.32 -14.02
N TRP A 169 3.68 -31.30 -14.82
CA TRP A 169 3.09 -29.95 -14.69
C TRP A 169 2.36 -29.59 -15.99
N THR A 170 1.20 -28.94 -15.84
CA THR A 170 0.43 -28.41 -16.98
C THR A 170 0.10 -26.94 -16.74
N GLY A 171 -0.15 -26.21 -17.81
CA GLY A 171 -0.57 -24.82 -17.71
C GLY A 171 -1.09 -24.29 -19.03
N GLY A 172 -1.78 -23.15 -18.98
CA GLY A 172 -2.33 -22.51 -20.17
C GLY A 172 -2.63 -21.05 -19.90
N VAL A 173 -2.76 -20.25 -20.97
CA VAL A 173 -3.00 -18.82 -20.92
C VAL A 173 -4.45 -18.48 -21.29
N PHE A 174 -5.01 -17.45 -20.66
CA PHE A 174 -6.36 -16.97 -21.00
C PHE A 174 -6.43 -16.31 -22.37
N ASN A 175 -5.45 -15.48 -22.69
CA ASN A 175 -5.46 -14.71 -23.92
C ASN A 175 -4.74 -15.45 -25.04
N LYS A 176 -5.50 -16.01 -26.01
CA LYS A 176 -4.98 -16.78 -27.15
C LYS A 176 -4.11 -15.98 -28.12
N LYS A 177 -4.04 -14.65 -28.00
CA LYS A 177 -3.13 -13.79 -28.76
C LYS A 177 -1.75 -13.69 -28.09
N SER A 178 -1.63 -14.15 -26.84
CA SER A 178 -0.33 -14.26 -26.17
C SER A 178 0.53 -15.31 -26.84
N GLN A 179 1.84 -15.11 -26.89
CA GLN A 179 2.78 -16.00 -27.58
C GLN A 179 3.55 -16.82 -26.56
N LEU A 180 3.43 -18.15 -26.67
CA LEU A 180 4.19 -19.10 -25.87
C LEU A 180 5.42 -19.57 -26.65
N LYS A 181 6.57 -19.63 -25.98
CA LYS A 181 7.81 -20.21 -26.49
C LYS A 181 8.40 -21.13 -25.42
N ALA A 182 8.59 -22.40 -25.78
CA ALA A 182 9.31 -23.37 -24.95
C ALA A 182 10.77 -23.44 -25.39
N GLU A 183 11.69 -23.47 -24.43
CA GLU A 183 13.14 -23.60 -24.69
C GLU A 183 13.83 -24.29 -23.49
N GLY A 184 14.34 -25.52 -23.73
CA GLY A 184 14.88 -26.36 -22.67
C GLY A 184 13.84 -26.60 -21.58
N ASN A 185 14.17 -26.32 -20.33
CA ASN A 185 13.33 -26.46 -19.18
C ASN A 185 12.44 -25.21 -18.87
N SER A 186 12.35 -24.28 -19.81
CA SER A 186 11.65 -23.01 -19.60
C SER A 186 10.55 -22.79 -20.63
N VAL A 187 9.49 -22.11 -20.20
CA VAL A 187 8.45 -21.55 -21.08
C VAL A 187 8.32 -20.05 -20.83
N SER A 188 8.32 -19.28 -21.90
CA SER A 188 8.07 -17.84 -21.87
C SER A 188 6.72 -17.54 -22.49
N VAL A 189 5.98 -16.64 -21.87
CA VAL A 189 4.70 -16.09 -22.32
C VAL A 189 4.87 -14.60 -22.56
N LEU A 190 4.82 -14.18 -23.83
CA LEU A 190 4.68 -12.77 -24.18
C LEU A 190 3.20 -12.42 -24.16
N HIS A 191 2.77 -11.75 -23.10
CA HIS A 191 1.38 -11.44 -22.85
C HIS A 191 0.85 -10.34 -23.78
N PHE A 192 -0.33 -10.54 -24.34
CA PHE A 192 -1.07 -9.56 -25.14
C PHE A 192 -2.14 -8.90 -24.23
N PRO A 193 -2.36 -7.56 -24.26
CA PRO A 193 -1.78 -6.59 -25.20
C PRO A 193 -0.56 -5.81 -24.67
N ASP A 194 -0.15 -5.99 -23.40
CA ASP A 194 0.78 -5.10 -22.72
C ASP A 194 2.27 -5.42 -22.97
N SER A 195 2.55 -6.54 -23.65
CA SER A 195 3.91 -7.01 -23.93
C SER A 195 4.72 -7.32 -22.66
N THR A 196 4.06 -7.68 -21.56
CA THR A 196 4.71 -8.25 -20.38
C THR A 196 5.23 -9.63 -20.72
N LEU A 197 6.45 -9.94 -20.29
CA LEU A 197 7.09 -11.23 -20.49
C LEU A 197 7.12 -12.01 -19.19
N THR A 198 6.44 -13.16 -19.15
CA THR A 198 6.55 -14.10 -18.02
C THR A 198 7.36 -15.32 -18.45
N THR A 199 8.38 -15.69 -17.69
CA THR A 199 9.18 -16.89 -17.93
C THR A 199 9.10 -17.80 -16.73
N THR A 200 8.58 -19.03 -16.94
CA THR A 200 8.59 -20.11 -15.94
C THR A 200 9.72 -21.07 -16.25
N CYS A 201 10.63 -21.29 -15.30
CA CYS A 201 11.75 -22.21 -15.41
C CYS A 201 11.60 -23.37 -14.43
N PHE A 202 11.37 -24.58 -14.94
CA PHE A 202 11.24 -25.83 -14.18
C PHE A 202 12.62 -26.44 -13.95
N ARG A 203 13.24 -26.19 -12.82
CA ARG A 203 14.65 -26.46 -12.55
C ARG A 203 15.02 -27.93 -12.51
N THR A 204 14.05 -28.76 -12.15
CA THR A 204 14.20 -30.23 -11.99
C THR A 204 13.72 -31.00 -13.21
N ALA A 205 13.17 -30.31 -14.22
CA ALA A 205 12.75 -30.91 -15.49
C ALA A 205 13.80 -30.70 -16.60
N ASP A 206 13.92 -31.66 -17.53
CA ASP A 206 14.84 -31.56 -18.66
C ASP A 206 14.25 -30.66 -19.76
N ASN A 207 12.97 -30.84 -20.09
CA ASN A 207 12.32 -30.14 -21.21
C ASN A 207 10.87 -29.78 -20.93
N VAL A 208 10.46 -28.62 -21.48
CA VAL A 208 9.05 -28.20 -21.55
C VAL A 208 8.53 -28.41 -22.96
N SER A 209 7.29 -28.93 -23.09
CA SER A 209 6.60 -29.10 -24.36
C SER A 209 5.37 -28.23 -24.46
N LEU A 210 5.14 -27.62 -25.62
CA LEU A 210 3.86 -26.98 -25.93
C LEU A 210 2.89 -28.05 -26.43
N VAL A 211 1.70 -28.12 -25.80
CA VAL A 211 0.61 -29.05 -26.22
C VAL A 211 -0.19 -28.39 -27.33
N LYS A 212 -0.45 -27.10 -27.18
CA LYS A 212 -1.11 -26.21 -28.16
C LYS A 212 -0.40 -24.85 -28.12
N SER A 213 -0.84 -23.92 -28.98
CA SER A 213 -0.36 -22.55 -29.00
C SER A 213 -0.59 -21.78 -27.70
N ASP A 214 -1.50 -22.25 -26.83
CA ASP A 214 -1.96 -21.60 -25.61
C ASP A 214 -1.75 -22.45 -24.33
N SER A 215 -1.10 -23.63 -24.46
CA SER A 215 -0.92 -24.55 -23.34
C SER A 215 0.40 -25.32 -23.38
N LEU A 216 0.88 -25.68 -22.19
CA LEU A 216 2.14 -26.39 -21.98
C LEU A 216 1.95 -27.66 -21.15
N LYS A 217 2.91 -28.56 -21.29
CA LYS A 217 3.07 -29.75 -20.44
C LYS A 217 4.56 -29.98 -20.15
N VAL A 218 4.86 -30.34 -18.93
CA VAL A 218 6.20 -30.70 -18.47
C VAL A 218 6.11 -32.06 -17.80
N CYS A 219 6.82 -33.05 -18.34
CA CYS A 219 7.04 -34.33 -17.67
C CYS A 219 8.33 -34.17 -16.85
N GLU A 220 8.20 -33.93 -15.55
CA GLU A 220 9.37 -33.67 -14.71
C GLU A 220 10.01 -34.97 -14.26
N LYS A 221 9.21 -35.93 -13.82
CA LYS A 221 9.66 -37.28 -13.48
C LYS A 221 8.67 -38.31 -14.00
N HIS A 222 9.18 -39.41 -14.46
CA HIS A 222 8.42 -40.57 -14.87
C HIS A 222 8.99 -41.78 -14.13
N ASP A 223 8.11 -42.48 -13.39
CA ASP A 223 8.43 -43.72 -12.71
C ASP A 223 9.69 -43.68 -11.81
N LEU A 224 9.82 -42.58 -11.06
CA LEU A 224 10.88 -42.41 -10.07
C LEU A 224 10.62 -43.33 -8.86
N VAL A 225 11.55 -44.23 -8.55
CA VAL A 225 11.50 -45.03 -7.30
C VAL A 225 11.86 -44.16 -6.12
N LEU A 226 10.89 -43.95 -5.21
CA LEU A 226 11.07 -43.18 -3.97
C LEU A 226 11.08 -44.14 -2.78
N PRO A 227 12.24 -44.40 -2.13
CA PRO A 227 12.33 -45.27 -0.95
C PRO A 227 11.43 -44.82 0.22
N ALA A 228 11.12 -45.73 1.12
CA ALA A 228 10.41 -45.40 2.36
C ALA A 228 11.12 -44.28 3.13
N GLY A 229 10.38 -43.25 3.55
CA GLY A 229 10.89 -42.07 4.26
C GLY A 229 11.66 -41.07 3.39
N ALA A 230 11.95 -41.36 2.12
CA ALA A 230 12.65 -40.45 1.22
C ALA A 230 11.76 -39.32 0.69
N GLU A 231 12.42 -38.24 0.21
CA GLU A 231 11.76 -37.06 -0.38
C GLU A 231 12.25 -36.83 -1.80
N TYR A 232 11.33 -36.35 -2.65
CA TYR A 232 11.63 -35.78 -3.95
C TYR A 232 11.28 -34.29 -3.92
N LYS A 233 12.22 -33.43 -4.29
CA LYS A 233 12.03 -31.96 -4.33
C LYS A 233 11.96 -31.49 -5.79
N SER A 234 10.87 -30.78 -6.11
CA SER A 234 10.66 -30.09 -7.36
C SER A 234 10.69 -28.59 -7.13
N GLU A 235 11.36 -27.86 -8.04
CA GLU A 235 11.52 -26.43 -7.92
C GLU A 235 11.29 -25.73 -9.25
N TYR A 236 10.57 -24.58 -9.21
CA TYR A 236 10.49 -23.69 -10.35
C TYR A 236 10.51 -22.22 -9.95
N SER A 237 10.88 -21.36 -10.89
CA SER A 237 10.79 -19.91 -10.76
C SER A 237 9.87 -19.33 -11.82
N GLN A 238 9.17 -18.24 -11.48
CA GLN A 238 8.36 -17.46 -12.41
C GLN A 238 8.81 -16.01 -12.36
N THR A 239 9.42 -15.54 -13.45
CA THR A 239 9.95 -14.19 -13.61
C THR A 239 9.01 -13.39 -14.49
N LEU A 240 8.52 -12.25 -14.01
CA LEU A 240 7.67 -11.33 -14.75
C LEU A 240 8.43 -10.03 -15.02
N MET A 241 8.61 -9.73 -16.30
CA MET A 241 9.28 -8.53 -16.79
C MET A 241 8.28 -7.63 -17.50
N LEU A 242 8.25 -6.38 -17.09
CA LEU A 242 7.40 -5.38 -17.74
C LEU A 242 8.00 -4.93 -19.06
N ARG A 243 7.18 -4.34 -19.91
CA ARG A 243 7.62 -3.79 -21.19
C ARG A 243 8.81 -2.85 -21.00
N ARG A 244 9.85 -2.99 -21.84
CA ARG A 244 11.12 -2.23 -21.83
C ARG A 244 12.14 -2.63 -20.75
N GLU A 245 11.86 -3.61 -19.92
CA GLU A 245 12.85 -4.13 -18.97
C GLU A 245 13.80 -5.13 -19.63
N ASN A 246 15.00 -5.26 -19.09
CA ASN A 246 15.99 -6.23 -19.59
C ASN A 246 15.79 -7.59 -18.93
N SER A 247 15.00 -8.46 -19.57
CA SER A 247 14.74 -9.81 -19.08
C SER A 247 15.98 -10.69 -18.95
N ALA A 248 16.96 -10.52 -19.84
CA ALA A 248 18.17 -11.35 -19.82
C ALA A 248 18.98 -11.17 -18.53
N LYS A 249 19.07 -9.94 -18.02
CA LYS A 249 19.78 -9.65 -16.76
C LYS A 249 19.11 -10.32 -15.56
N GLU A 250 17.78 -10.21 -15.45
CA GLU A 250 17.03 -10.83 -14.35
C GLU A 250 17.08 -12.36 -14.45
N LEU A 251 16.83 -12.92 -15.62
CA LEU A 251 16.88 -14.37 -15.83
C LEU A 251 18.27 -14.97 -15.54
N GLU A 252 19.35 -14.25 -15.86
CA GLU A 252 20.69 -14.67 -15.50
C GLU A 252 20.91 -14.63 -14.00
N ALA A 253 20.47 -13.55 -13.31
CA ALA A 253 20.61 -13.41 -11.88
C ALA A 253 19.86 -14.51 -11.10
N VAL A 254 18.70 -14.94 -11.59
CA VAL A 254 17.87 -15.96 -10.91
C VAL A 254 18.12 -17.38 -11.41
N ARG A 255 18.93 -17.59 -12.46
CA ARG A 255 19.17 -18.91 -13.06
C ARG A 255 19.59 -19.97 -12.05
N ASN A 256 20.51 -19.61 -11.14
CA ASN A 256 21.11 -20.50 -10.15
C ASN A 256 20.79 -20.08 -8.71
N ILE A 257 19.69 -19.32 -8.52
CA ILE A 257 19.30 -18.87 -7.18
C ILE A 257 18.99 -20.08 -6.29
N ASP A 258 19.48 -20.07 -5.07
CA ASP A 258 19.18 -21.08 -4.08
C ASP A 258 17.77 -20.82 -3.51
N ILE A 259 16.81 -21.67 -3.88
CA ILE A 259 15.40 -21.54 -3.51
C ILE A 259 15.21 -21.78 -2.00
N ASP A 260 15.91 -22.73 -1.40
CA ASP A 260 15.85 -22.96 0.05
C ASP A 260 16.33 -21.72 0.81
N LYS A 261 17.40 -21.08 0.33
CA LYS A 261 17.87 -19.81 0.88
C LYS A 261 16.85 -18.68 0.70
N CYS A 262 16.13 -18.60 -0.43
CA CYS A 262 15.07 -17.61 -0.62
C CYS A 262 13.98 -17.74 0.44
N PHE A 263 13.53 -18.96 0.74
CA PHE A 263 12.54 -19.19 1.81
C PHE A 263 13.09 -18.86 3.20
N ALA A 264 14.35 -19.16 3.47
CA ALA A 264 15.01 -18.83 4.73
C ALA A 264 15.15 -17.29 4.91
N ASP A 265 15.64 -16.60 3.89
CA ASP A 265 15.81 -15.14 3.90
C ASP A 265 14.44 -14.43 4.01
N ASN A 266 13.42 -14.93 3.30
CA ASN A 266 12.05 -14.43 3.41
C ASN A 266 11.51 -14.55 4.84
N LYS A 267 11.72 -15.69 5.48
CA LYS A 267 11.32 -15.91 6.88
C LYS A 267 12.01 -14.92 7.82
N ILE A 268 13.34 -14.78 7.72
CA ILE A 268 14.12 -13.86 8.54
C ILE A 268 13.63 -12.42 8.36
N ARG A 269 13.39 -11.99 7.12
CA ARG A 269 12.92 -10.65 6.80
C ARG A 269 11.56 -10.36 7.43
N TRP A 270 10.59 -11.27 7.30
CA TRP A 270 9.25 -11.08 7.84
C TRP A 270 9.22 -11.15 9.36
N ASP A 271 9.90 -12.12 9.97
CA ASP A 271 10.02 -12.23 11.43
C ASP A 271 10.60 -10.92 12.02
N LYS A 272 11.67 -10.40 11.40
CA LYS A 272 12.31 -9.15 11.82
C LYS A 272 11.39 -7.93 11.69
N ASN A 273 10.61 -7.85 10.61
CA ASN A 273 9.69 -6.74 10.38
C ASN A 273 8.48 -6.80 11.33
N ILE A 274 7.95 -8.01 11.60
CA ILE A 274 6.90 -8.23 12.59
C ILE A 274 7.39 -7.83 13.98
N ASP A 275 8.58 -8.28 14.36
CA ASP A 275 9.16 -7.98 15.67
C ASP A 275 9.37 -6.48 15.86
N LYS A 276 9.91 -5.76 14.87
CA LYS A 276 10.06 -4.29 14.91
C LYS A 276 8.75 -3.55 15.20
N LEU A 277 7.62 -4.03 14.65
CA LEU A 277 6.32 -3.44 14.92
C LEU A 277 5.78 -3.80 16.30
N LEU A 278 5.91 -5.07 16.70
CA LEU A 278 5.24 -5.60 17.88
C LEU A 278 6.06 -5.48 19.18
N SER A 279 7.33 -5.06 19.08
CA SER A 279 8.18 -4.71 20.23
C SER A 279 8.06 -3.24 20.66
N ARG A 280 7.27 -2.42 19.94
CA ARG A 280 7.06 -1.01 20.29
C ARG A 280 6.23 -0.86 21.56
N ASP A 281 6.46 0.26 22.27
CA ASP A 281 5.70 0.56 23.49
C ASP A 281 4.28 1.02 23.15
N SER A 282 3.33 0.10 23.26
CA SER A 282 1.89 0.39 23.13
C SER A 282 1.07 -0.58 23.96
N GLU A 283 0.16 -0.07 24.78
CA GLU A 283 -0.75 -0.89 25.61
C GLU A 283 -1.66 -1.81 24.76
N TYR A 284 -1.96 -1.43 23.50
CA TYR A 284 -2.78 -2.25 22.61
C TYR A 284 -2.08 -3.56 22.25
N LEU A 285 -0.73 -3.60 22.24
CA LEU A 285 0.04 -4.80 21.92
C LEU A 285 -0.05 -5.90 22.97
N SER A 286 -0.60 -5.62 24.15
CA SER A 286 -0.92 -6.64 25.16
C SER A 286 -2.05 -7.60 24.73
N ALA A 287 -2.91 -7.17 23.80
CA ALA A 287 -4.04 -7.96 23.31
C ALA A 287 -3.77 -8.52 21.89
N ASN A 288 -3.87 -9.85 21.75
CA ASN A 288 -3.57 -10.55 20.49
C ASN A 288 -4.39 -10.04 19.29
N LYS A 289 -5.64 -9.60 19.50
CA LYS A 289 -6.47 -9.06 18.41
C LYS A 289 -5.83 -7.83 17.73
N TYR A 290 -5.25 -6.90 18.50
CA TYR A 290 -4.60 -5.71 17.95
C TYR A 290 -3.26 -6.04 17.28
N ARG A 291 -2.50 -7.01 17.83
CA ARG A 291 -1.29 -7.53 17.19
C ARG A 291 -1.61 -8.09 15.80
N LYS A 292 -2.67 -8.91 15.69
CA LYS A 292 -3.15 -9.46 14.40
C LYS A 292 -3.57 -8.36 13.42
N VAL A 293 -4.28 -7.33 13.89
CA VAL A 293 -4.69 -6.19 13.04
C VAL A 293 -3.49 -5.41 12.51
N ILE A 294 -2.47 -5.17 13.34
CA ILE A 294 -1.22 -4.49 12.91
C ILE A 294 -0.48 -5.32 11.86
N VAL A 295 -0.32 -6.63 12.09
CA VAL A 295 0.37 -7.51 11.11
C VAL A 295 -0.43 -7.61 9.81
N LYS A 296 -1.77 -7.73 9.87
CA LYS A 296 -2.64 -7.66 8.70
C LYS A 296 -2.43 -6.35 7.91
N ALA A 297 -2.37 -5.22 8.60
CA ALA A 297 -2.12 -3.92 7.97
C ALA A 297 -0.74 -3.88 7.27
N MET A 298 0.31 -4.41 7.91
CA MET A 298 1.64 -4.54 7.30
C MET A 298 1.61 -5.45 6.07
N MET A 299 0.90 -6.59 6.11
CA MET A 299 0.74 -7.48 4.95
C MET A 299 0.05 -6.76 3.79
N THR A 300 -0.99 -5.96 4.07
CA THR A 300 -1.68 -5.13 3.06
C THR A 300 -0.74 -4.11 2.43
N LEU A 301 0.05 -3.39 3.24
CA LEU A 301 1.02 -2.40 2.74
C LEU A 301 2.09 -3.04 1.85
N ASN A 302 2.65 -4.19 2.24
CA ASN A 302 3.62 -4.91 1.42
C ASN A 302 3.03 -5.41 0.10
N SER A 303 1.77 -5.85 0.10
CA SER A 303 1.08 -6.30 -1.13
C SER A 303 0.73 -5.14 -2.08
N ASN A 304 0.60 -3.91 -1.57
CA ASN A 304 0.36 -2.70 -2.38
C ASN A 304 1.65 -2.05 -2.90
N TRP A 305 2.79 -2.36 -2.30
CA TRP A 305 4.08 -1.77 -2.67
C TRP A 305 4.57 -2.27 -4.02
N ARG A 306 5.09 -1.35 -4.86
CA ARG A 306 5.65 -1.60 -6.20
C ARG A 306 7.04 -1.01 -6.29
N SER A 307 7.99 -1.80 -6.78
CA SER A 307 9.34 -1.32 -7.10
C SER A 307 9.33 -0.37 -8.29
N ALA A 308 10.38 0.44 -8.42
CA ALA A 308 10.58 1.29 -9.59
C ALA A 308 10.45 0.52 -10.89
N ALA A 309 9.66 1.05 -11.85
CA ALA A 309 9.44 0.46 -13.17
C ALA A 309 8.75 1.46 -14.12
N GLY A 310 9.08 1.38 -15.39
CA GLY A 310 8.56 2.31 -16.40
C GLY A 310 8.95 3.75 -16.10
N ASP A 311 7.95 4.62 -15.93
CA ASP A 311 8.17 6.02 -15.54
C ASP A 311 8.03 6.22 -14.01
N ILE A 312 7.84 5.19 -13.21
CA ILE A 312 7.92 5.26 -11.74
C ILE A 312 9.40 5.11 -11.36
N LEU A 313 10.03 6.21 -10.90
CA LEU A 313 11.48 6.30 -10.68
C LEU A 313 11.93 5.77 -9.32
N HIS A 314 11.13 5.97 -8.28
CA HIS A 314 11.31 5.35 -6.95
C HIS A 314 10.13 4.44 -6.64
N ALA A 315 10.34 3.49 -5.73
CA ALA A 315 9.29 2.58 -5.31
C ALA A 315 8.15 3.32 -4.59
N GLY A 316 6.92 2.86 -4.77
CA GLY A 316 5.76 3.46 -4.12
C GLY A 316 4.58 2.50 -4.07
N SER A 317 3.56 2.84 -3.31
CA SER A 317 2.39 1.98 -3.11
C SER A 317 1.19 2.41 -3.94
N ASN A 318 0.57 1.45 -4.61
CA ASN A 318 -0.78 1.63 -5.10
C ASN A 318 -1.73 1.79 -3.90
N PRO A 319 -2.78 2.63 -3.95
CA PRO A 319 -3.76 2.72 -2.86
C PRO A 319 -4.43 1.38 -2.53
N SER A 320 -4.74 0.58 -3.55
CA SER A 320 -5.26 -0.78 -3.41
C SER A 320 -5.00 -1.59 -4.66
N PHE A 321 -4.45 -2.81 -4.52
CA PHE A 321 -4.32 -3.74 -5.64
C PHE A 321 -5.67 -4.28 -6.15
N ASN A 322 -6.77 -4.01 -5.46
CA ASN A 322 -8.11 -4.38 -5.88
C ASN A 322 -8.87 -3.26 -6.61
N GLY A 323 -8.46 -2.01 -6.45
CA GLY A 323 -9.16 -0.84 -6.99
C GLY A 323 -8.30 0.09 -7.84
N PHE A 324 -7.07 0.37 -7.42
CA PHE A 324 -6.23 1.46 -7.89
C PHE A 324 -4.82 0.97 -8.28
N LEU A 325 -4.75 0.08 -9.27
CA LEU A 325 -3.49 -0.57 -9.68
C LEU A 325 -2.61 0.26 -10.62
N THR A 326 -3.13 1.34 -11.21
CA THR A 326 -2.49 1.99 -12.35
C THR A 326 -1.44 3.02 -11.96
N GLY A 327 -1.32 3.35 -10.66
CA GLY A 327 -0.34 4.32 -10.22
C GLY A 327 -0.37 4.61 -8.72
N ILE A 328 0.26 5.70 -8.36
CA ILE A 328 0.58 6.09 -7.00
C ILE A 328 0.04 7.49 -6.77
N TRP A 329 -0.80 7.67 -5.74
CA TRP A 329 -1.39 8.95 -5.36
C TRP A 329 -0.57 9.65 -4.29
N SER A 330 -0.52 10.98 -4.36
CA SER A 330 0.40 11.78 -3.55
C SER A 330 0.15 11.66 -2.04
N TRP A 331 -1.02 12.04 -1.54
CA TRP A 331 -1.25 12.01 -0.09
C TRP A 331 -1.39 10.60 0.49
N ASP A 332 -1.75 9.61 -0.36
CA ASP A 332 -1.69 8.18 -0.03
C ASP A 332 -0.27 7.77 0.33
N SER A 333 0.70 8.01 -0.57
CA SER A 333 2.11 7.71 -0.36
C SER A 333 2.65 8.35 0.91
N TRP A 334 2.34 9.63 1.15
CA TRP A 334 2.84 10.34 2.33
C TRP A 334 2.28 9.78 3.65
N LYS A 335 1.02 9.34 3.65
CA LYS A 335 0.39 8.63 4.79
C LYS A 335 1.01 7.25 4.97
N ILE A 336 1.21 6.49 3.87
CA ILE A 336 1.80 5.16 3.87
C ILE A 336 3.24 5.19 4.38
N ALA A 337 4.05 6.14 3.90
CA ALA A 337 5.44 6.34 4.36
C ALA A 337 5.53 6.48 5.88
N SER A 338 4.58 7.22 6.50
CA SER A 338 4.55 7.47 7.94
C SER A 338 4.37 6.20 8.80
N ALA A 339 3.92 5.10 8.20
CA ALA A 339 3.78 3.81 8.87
C ALA A 339 4.83 2.79 8.41
N ASN A 340 5.17 2.77 7.11
CA ASN A 340 6.18 1.87 6.58
C ASN A 340 7.54 2.06 7.25
N VAL A 341 7.85 3.27 7.69
CA VAL A 341 9.11 3.59 8.37
C VAL A 341 9.35 2.75 9.63
N PHE A 342 8.30 2.30 10.30
CA PHE A 342 8.43 1.51 11.53
C PHE A 342 9.09 0.15 11.32
N TYR A 343 9.02 -0.41 10.10
CA TYR A 343 9.61 -1.72 9.80
C TYR A 343 10.53 -1.71 8.57
N ASN A 344 10.31 -0.81 7.61
CA ASN A 344 11.12 -0.69 6.40
C ASN A 344 11.38 0.80 6.04
N PRO A 345 12.40 1.44 6.64
CA PRO A 345 12.72 2.84 6.40
C PRO A 345 13.00 3.21 4.93
N GLU A 346 13.66 2.33 4.17
CA GLU A 346 13.99 2.62 2.78
C GLU A 346 12.74 2.66 1.90
N MET A 347 11.80 1.73 2.13
CA MET A 347 10.48 1.77 1.51
C MET A 347 9.76 3.10 1.80
N ALA A 348 9.82 3.57 3.04
CA ALA A 348 9.20 4.84 3.44
C ALA A 348 9.85 6.07 2.77
N LYS A 349 11.18 6.07 2.62
CA LYS A 349 11.88 7.15 1.91
C LYS A 349 11.52 7.19 0.43
N ASP A 350 11.43 6.04 -0.22
CA ASP A 350 11.04 5.95 -1.62
C ASP A 350 9.60 6.41 -1.84
N GLU A 351 8.66 6.03 -0.95
CA GLU A 351 7.28 6.54 -0.96
C GLU A 351 7.23 8.08 -0.95
N MET A 352 8.13 8.72 -0.19
CA MET A 352 8.21 10.17 -0.17
C MET A 352 8.78 10.74 -1.48
N ARG A 353 9.79 10.09 -2.08
CA ARG A 353 10.45 10.54 -3.33
C ARG A 353 9.55 10.45 -4.55
N THR A 354 8.76 9.39 -4.66
CA THR A 354 8.04 8.98 -5.88
C THR A 354 7.22 10.11 -6.51
N LEU A 355 6.47 10.87 -5.72
CA LEU A 355 5.66 11.96 -6.23
C LEU A 355 6.48 13.21 -6.54
N PHE A 356 7.53 13.47 -5.73
CA PHE A 356 8.44 14.60 -5.91
C PHE A 356 9.43 14.43 -7.07
N ASP A 357 9.56 13.23 -7.64
CA ASP A 357 10.26 13.00 -8.91
C ASP A 357 9.62 13.79 -10.07
N TYR A 358 8.33 14.09 -9.93
CA TYR A 358 7.52 14.80 -10.91
C TYR A 358 7.13 16.22 -10.45
N GLN A 359 7.79 16.78 -9.43
CA GLN A 359 7.49 18.14 -9.01
C GLN A 359 7.74 19.15 -10.15
N ALA A 360 6.73 19.97 -10.46
CA ALA A 360 6.82 21.00 -11.50
C ALA A 360 7.72 22.18 -11.09
N GLU A 361 8.13 22.99 -12.07
CA GLU A 361 8.96 24.17 -11.82
C GLU A 361 8.32 25.20 -10.91
N ASN A 362 6.97 25.34 -10.93
CA ASN A 362 6.26 26.21 -10.00
C ASN A 362 6.10 25.62 -8.60
N GLY A 363 6.47 24.37 -8.38
CA GLY A 363 6.39 23.67 -7.08
C GLY A 363 5.24 22.68 -6.95
N MET A 364 4.28 22.68 -7.87
CA MET A 364 3.16 21.75 -7.85
C MET A 364 3.65 20.29 -7.88
N VAL A 365 3.03 19.44 -7.09
CA VAL A 365 3.19 17.98 -7.14
C VAL A 365 1.92 17.40 -7.74
N PRO A 366 1.99 16.48 -8.73
CA PRO A 366 0.78 15.91 -9.32
C PRO A 366 -0.01 15.11 -8.29
N ASP A 367 -1.33 15.07 -8.46
CA ASP A 367 -2.20 14.20 -7.67
C ASP A 367 -1.76 12.72 -7.76
N TYR A 368 -1.40 12.31 -8.97
CA TYR A 368 -1.18 10.93 -9.35
C TYR A 368 -0.01 10.79 -10.33
N VAL A 369 0.83 9.77 -10.11
CA VAL A 369 1.87 9.34 -11.05
C VAL A 369 1.62 7.89 -11.47
N GLY A 370 1.72 7.63 -12.79
CA GLY A 370 1.47 6.31 -13.38
C GLY A 370 2.73 5.62 -13.88
N TYR A 371 2.62 4.30 -14.11
CA TYR A 371 3.65 3.51 -14.80
C TYR A 371 4.06 4.14 -16.14
N ASN A 372 3.12 4.82 -16.81
CA ASN A 372 3.38 5.68 -17.96
C ASN A 372 3.05 7.12 -17.56
N LYS A 373 4.05 7.99 -17.52
CA LYS A 373 3.92 9.41 -17.13
C LYS A 373 2.94 10.23 -17.99
N ALA A 374 2.57 9.75 -19.17
CA ALA A 374 1.52 10.38 -19.97
C ALA A 374 0.16 10.40 -19.27
N TYR A 375 -0.03 9.57 -18.25
CA TYR A 375 -1.25 9.52 -17.45
C TYR A 375 -1.12 10.24 -16.09
N ASN A 376 0.01 10.90 -15.80
CA ASN A 376 0.14 11.69 -14.58
C ASN A 376 -0.97 12.74 -14.52
N ASN A 377 -1.65 12.85 -13.36
CA ASN A 377 -2.71 13.82 -13.19
C ASN A 377 -2.17 15.16 -12.70
N TRP A 378 -2.33 16.18 -13.51
CA TRP A 378 -1.93 17.57 -13.24
C TRP A 378 -3.12 18.52 -13.08
N ARG A 379 -4.34 18.00 -13.07
CA ARG A 379 -5.55 18.81 -12.90
C ARG A 379 -5.66 19.38 -11.49
N ASP A 380 -5.12 18.66 -10.54
CA ASP A 380 -5.13 18.92 -9.11
C ASP A 380 -3.88 18.33 -8.45
N THR A 381 -3.70 18.61 -7.17
CA THR A 381 -2.79 17.95 -6.24
C THR A 381 -3.59 17.32 -5.10
N LYS A 382 -2.94 17.03 -3.96
CA LYS A 382 -3.61 16.54 -2.75
C LYS A 382 -3.22 17.39 -1.52
N PRO A 383 -3.99 17.31 -0.41
CA PRO A 383 -3.72 18.09 0.80
C PRO A 383 -2.27 17.99 1.25
N PRO A 384 -1.67 19.11 1.75
CA PRO A 384 -0.24 19.20 2.04
C PRO A 384 0.14 18.49 3.34
N VAL A 385 0.26 17.15 3.28
CA VAL A 385 0.75 16.32 4.40
C VAL A 385 2.12 15.71 4.13
N ALA A 386 2.81 16.16 3.07
CA ALA A 386 4.11 15.65 2.68
C ALA A 386 5.20 15.95 3.73
N ALA A 387 5.23 17.18 4.27
CA ALA A 387 6.19 17.52 5.32
C ALA A 387 5.95 16.68 6.59
N TRP A 388 4.70 16.41 6.94
CA TRP A 388 4.36 15.50 8.03
C TRP A 388 4.85 14.07 7.77
N GLY A 389 4.65 13.53 6.57
CA GLY A 389 5.18 12.22 6.18
C GLY A 389 6.70 12.15 6.29
N THR A 390 7.41 13.12 5.70
CA THR A 390 8.89 13.22 5.76
C THR A 390 9.40 13.34 7.19
N MET A 391 8.76 14.15 8.04
CA MET A 391 9.17 14.31 9.43
C MET A 391 8.96 13.01 10.24
N ASN A 392 7.89 12.23 9.96
CA ASN A 392 7.74 10.91 10.58
C ASN A 392 8.90 9.97 10.19
N VAL A 393 9.30 9.98 8.91
CA VAL A 393 10.47 9.21 8.46
C VAL A 393 11.75 9.66 9.17
N TYR A 394 11.98 10.96 9.26
CA TYR A 394 13.16 11.50 9.95
C TYR A 394 13.19 11.15 11.44
N ARG A 395 12.07 11.28 12.15
CA ARG A 395 12.00 10.99 13.60
C ARG A 395 12.30 9.53 13.93
N GLU A 396 11.95 8.59 13.03
CA GLU A 396 12.26 7.18 13.21
C GLU A 396 13.68 6.81 12.80
N THR A 397 14.26 7.51 11.81
CA THR A 397 15.57 7.13 11.23
C THR A 397 16.73 7.99 11.71
N GLY A 398 16.48 9.23 12.10
CA GLY A 398 17.51 10.24 12.36
C GLY A 398 18.29 10.67 11.10
N ASP A 399 17.81 10.27 9.89
CA ASP A 399 18.50 10.50 8.63
C ASP A 399 18.40 11.97 8.19
N LYS A 400 19.42 12.73 8.57
CA LYS A 400 19.52 14.17 8.26
C LYS A 400 19.80 14.42 6.76
N GLU A 401 20.43 13.49 6.06
CA GLU A 401 20.71 13.61 4.62
C GLU A 401 19.40 13.51 3.84
N PHE A 402 18.56 12.53 4.17
CA PHE A 402 17.21 12.41 3.62
C PHE A 402 16.35 13.64 3.94
N LEU A 403 16.41 14.15 5.17
CA LEU A 403 15.69 15.37 5.54
C LEU A 403 16.11 16.56 4.68
N ALA A 404 17.41 16.73 4.45
CA ALA A 404 17.97 17.80 3.61
C ALA A 404 17.59 17.63 2.13
N GLU A 405 17.61 16.40 1.61
CA GLU A 405 17.16 16.05 0.25
C GLU A 405 15.72 16.51 0.00
N MET A 406 14.82 16.25 0.95
CA MET A 406 13.40 16.53 0.80
C MET A 406 13.02 18.00 1.10
N PHE A 407 13.78 18.69 1.96
CA PHE A 407 13.38 19.99 2.50
C PHE A 407 13.07 21.04 1.43
N ASP A 408 13.96 21.25 0.46
CA ASP A 408 13.78 22.31 -0.55
C ASP A 408 12.60 21.98 -1.49
N LYS A 409 12.36 20.70 -1.78
CA LYS A 409 11.18 20.22 -2.54
C LYS A 409 9.89 20.48 -1.78
N LEU A 410 9.85 20.13 -0.49
CA LEU A 410 8.70 20.35 0.39
C LEU A 410 8.39 21.83 0.54
N TYR A 411 9.40 22.66 0.79
CA TYR A 411 9.24 24.11 0.92
C TYR A 411 8.70 24.73 -0.38
N LYS A 412 9.20 24.28 -1.52
CA LYS A 412 8.71 24.73 -2.83
C LYS A 412 7.23 24.33 -3.08
N PHE A 413 6.83 23.12 -2.70
CA PHE A 413 5.43 22.69 -2.75
C PHE A 413 4.55 23.49 -1.80
N HIS A 414 5.05 23.76 -0.59
CA HIS A 414 4.37 24.63 0.37
C HIS A 414 4.11 26.04 -0.15
N GLN A 415 5.13 26.66 -0.81
CA GLN A 415 4.99 27.98 -1.40
C GLN A 415 3.98 28.02 -2.56
N TRP A 416 3.88 26.92 -3.32
CA TRP A 416 2.94 26.79 -4.42
C TRP A 416 1.47 27.03 -3.97
N TRP A 417 1.09 26.57 -2.79
CA TRP A 417 -0.26 26.79 -2.25
C TRP A 417 -0.60 28.30 -2.18
N TYR A 418 0.32 29.12 -1.69
CA TYR A 418 0.11 30.57 -1.56
C TYR A 418 0.23 31.34 -2.89
N THR A 419 0.86 30.77 -3.91
CA THR A 419 0.96 31.39 -5.22
C THR A 419 -0.16 31.01 -6.19
N ASP A 420 -0.77 29.82 -5.98
CA ASP A 420 -1.74 29.24 -6.92
C ASP A 420 -3.12 28.99 -6.30
N ARG A 421 -3.26 29.03 -4.97
CA ARG A 421 -4.46 28.68 -4.21
C ARG A 421 -4.86 29.69 -3.13
N ASP A 422 -4.37 30.90 -3.16
CA ASP A 422 -4.72 32.02 -2.27
C ASP A 422 -5.29 33.13 -3.18
N HIS A 423 -6.62 33.10 -3.41
CA HIS A 423 -7.29 33.93 -4.40
C HIS A 423 -7.24 35.42 -4.08
N ASP A 424 -7.44 35.78 -2.83
CA ASP A 424 -7.49 37.19 -2.38
C ASP A 424 -6.19 37.64 -1.70
N HIS A 425 -5.16 36.78 -1.69
CA HIS A 425 -3.81 37.04 -1.12
C HIS A 425 -3.83 37.41 0.36
N ASN A 426 -4.73 36.80 1.13
CA ASN A 426 -4.85 37.02 2.55
C ASN A 426 -4.02 36.04 3.41
N GLY A 427 -3.40 35.01 2.77
CA GLY A 427 -2.59 33.98 3.42
C GLY A 427 -3.40 32.80 3.94
N ILE A 428 -4.68 32.71 3.55
CA ILE A 428 -5.61 31.60 3.82
C ILE A 428 -6.00 31.01 2.45
N CYS A 429 -5.72 29.73 2.26
CA CYS A 429 -5.84 29.11 0.93
C CYS A 429 -7.20 28.43 0.74
N GLU A 430 -7.57 28.27 -0.53
CA GLU A 430 -8.72 27.53 -1.01
C GLU A 430 -8.29 26.34 -1.84
N TYR A 431 -9.05 25.23 -1.80
CA TYR A 431 -8.86 24.16 -2.79
C TYR A 431 -9.21 24.62 -4.18
N GLY A 432 -8.53 24.08 -5.18
CA GLY A 432 -8.68 24.53 -6.54
C GLY A 432 -8.30 23.48 -7.58
N SER A 433 -8.13 23.95 -8.82
CA SER A 433 -7.72 23.11 -9.94
C SER A 433 -6.89 23.90 -10.96
N THR A 434 -6.22 23.20 -11.85
CA THR A 434 -5.49 23.81 -12.96
C THR A 434 -6.37 24.03 -14.18
N ASP A 435 -7.48 23.29 -14.30
CA ASP A 435 -8.40 23.30 -15.44
C ASP A 435 -9.69 24.11 -15.19
N GLY A 436 -9.85 24.69 -13.99
CA GLY A 436 -11.00 25.51 -13.61
C GLY A 436 -12.27 24.72 -13.29
N THR A 437 -12.19 23.38 -13.19
CA THR A 437 -13.36 22.55 -12.87
C THR A 437 -13.50 22.33 -11.37
N LEU A 438 -14.75 22.42 -10.87
CA LEU A 438 -15.08 22.16 -9.47
C LEU A 438 -14.78 20.71 -9.09
N ILE A 439 -14.95 19.76 -10.02
CA ILE A 439 -14.68 18.35 -9.74
C ILE A 439 -13.19 18.09 -9.42
N ALA A 440 -12.28 18.73 -10.17
CA ALA A 440 -10.85 18.60 -9.88
C ALA A 440 -10.47 19.32 -8.58
N ALA A 441 -11.07 20.46 -8.28
CA ALA A 441 -10.90 21.17 -7.02
C ALA A 441 -11.40 20.36 -5.82
N ALA A 442 -12.51 19.65 -5.98
CA ALA A 442 -12.99 18.72 -4.95
C ALA A 442 -12.03 17.53 -4.77
N TRP A 443 -11.46 16.99 -5.85
CA TRP A 443 -10.41 15.95 -5.78
C TRP A 443 -9.13 16.45 -5.09
N GLU A 444 -8.75 17.73 -5.29
CA GLU A 444 -7.61 18.35 -4.58
C GLU A 444 -7.81 18.33 -3.06
N SER A 445 -9.05 18.41 -2.59
CA SER A 445 -9.35 18.31 -1.15
C SER A 445 -9.18 16.88 -0.60
N GLY A 446 -9.12 15.87 -1.47
CA GLY A 446 -9.19 14.46 -1.11
C GLY A 446 -10.56 14.00 -0.63
N MET A 447 -11.51 14.91 -0.39
CA MET A 447 -12.90 14.63 0.00
C MET A 447 -13.85 14.85 -1.18
N ASP A 448 -13.63 14.14 -2.26
CA ASP A 448 -14.05 14.30 -3.65
C ASP A 448 -15.48 14.80 -3.90
N ASN A 449 -16.42 14.50 -3.04
CA ASN A 449 -17.82 14.88 -3.17
C ASN A 449 -18.44 15.37 -1.84
N GLY A 450 -17.62 15.95 -0.97
CA GLY A 450 -18.09 16.50 0.31
C GLY A 450 -19.25 17.47 0.13
N VAL A 451 -20.27 17.38 0.99
CA VAL A 451 -21.50 18.23 0.92
C VAL A 451 -21.17 19.72 0.94
N ARG A 452 -20.10 20.12 1.64
CA ARG A 452 -19.62 21.51 1.74
C ARG A 452 -19.25 22.15 0.40
N PHE A 453 -19.10 21.36 -0.67
CA PHE A 453 -18.76 21.82 -2.02
C PHE A 453 -19.98 21.96 -2.94
N ASP A 454 -21.20 21.56 -2.50
CA ASP A 454 -22.39 21.54 -3.40
C ASP A 454 -22.71 22.90 -4.01
N ASP A 455 -22.47 24.00 -3.26
CA ASP A 455 -22.70 25.38 -3.73
C ASP A 455 -21.41 26.14 -4.01
N ALA A 456 -20.27 25.44 -4.15
CA ALA A 456 -18.99 26.07 -4.48
C ALA A 456 -18.94 26.49 -5.95
N THR A 457 -18.26 27.60 -6.23
CA THR A 457 -17.97 28.09 -7.56
C THR A 457 -16.47 28.33 -7.73
N MET A 458 -15.98 28.31 -8.98
CA MET A 458 -14.57 28.48 -9.26
C MET A 458 -14.23 29.93 -9.60
N LEU A 459 -13.17 30.43 -8.99
CA LEU A 459 -12.59 31.75 -9.21
C LEU A 459 -11.24 31.60 -9.89
N LYS A 460 -10.99 32.37 -10.94
CA LYS A 460 -9.69 32.31 -11.64
C LYS A 460 -8.66 33.18 -10.93
N ASN A 461 -7.53 32.57 -10.51
CA ASN A 461 -6.40 33.28 -9.91
C ASN A 461 -5.44 33.80 -11.01
N LYS A 462 -5.04 32.89 -11.89
CA LYS A 462 -4.19 33.15 -13.06
C LYS A 462 -4.38 32.02 -14.10
N ASP A 463 -3.62 32.02 -15.18
CA ASP A 463 -3.66 30.91 -16.12
C ASP A 463 -3.21 29.61 -15.45
N TYR A 464 -3.99 28.54 -15.61
CA TYR A 464 -3.80 27.22 -14.99
C TYR A 464 -3.86 27.21 -13.46
N ALA A 465 -4.51 28.22 -12.85
CA ALA A 465 -4.75 28.24 -11.42
C ALA A 465 -6.13 28.83 -11.09
N TRP A 466 -6.94 28.04 -10.40
CA TRP A 466 -8.29 28.38 -9.98
C TRP A 466 -8.51 27.94 -8.54
N SER A 467 -9.27 28.71 -7.78
CA SER A 467 -9.67 28.38 -6.40
C SER A 467 -11.20 28.30 -6.29
N MET A 468 -11.71 27.51 -5.32
CA MET A 468 -13.11 27.61 -4.90
C MET A 468 -13.35 28.96 -4.25
N ASN A 469 -14.62 29.43 -4.27
CA ASN A 469 -15.04 30.66 -3.59
C ASN A 469 -15.23 30.46 -2.07
N GLN A 470 -14.39 29.66 -1.44
CA GLN A 470 -14.44 29.36 -0.01
C GLN A 470 -13.08 28.99 0.56
N GLU A 471 -12.74 29.57 1.72
CA GLU A 471 -11.61 29.18 2.53
C GLU A 471 -11.90 27.82 3.17
N ASN A 472 -10.98 26.86 3.07
CA ASN A 472 -11.22 25.50 3.53
C ASN A 472 -10.53 25.23 4.87
N ILE A 473 -11.30 24.86 5.89
CA ILE A 473 -10.81 24.62 7.25
C ILE A 473 -9.75 23.53 7.35
N CYS A 474 -9.93 22.41 6.62
CA CYS A 474 -8.95 21.34 6.64
C CYS A 474 -7.65 21.74 5.91
N LEU A 475 -7.73 22.43 4.76
CA LEU A 475 -6.53 22.88 4.02
C LEU A 475 -5.68 23.81 4.90
N ASN A 476 -6.31 24.81 5.53
CA ASN A 476 -5.59 25.77 6.36
C ASN A 476 -5.08 25.13 7.68
N SER A 477 -5.74 24.08 8.16
CA SER A 477 -5.23 23.27 9.28
C SER A 477 -3.98 22.46 8.84
N PHE A 478 -3.99 21.86 7.65
CA PHE A 478 -2.81 21.19 7.11
C PHE A 478 -1.67 22.17 6.85
N LEU A 479 -1.93 23.32 6.22
CA LEU A 479 -0.92 24.35 5.95
C LEU A 479 -0.31 24.93 7.23
N TYR A 480 -1.10 25.12 8.28
CA TYR A 480 -0.59 25.49 9.60
C TYR A 480 0.38 24.42 10.16
N ALA A 481 -0.05 23.17 10.15
CA ALA A 481 0.79 22.07 10.61
C ALA A 481 2.06 21.95 9.77
N GLU A 482 1.96 22.07 8.45
CA GLU A 482 3.08 22.00 7.52
C GLU A 482 4.09 23.11 7.76
N LYS A 483 3.64 24.39 7.97
CA LYS A 483 4.55 25.50 8.31
C LYS A 483 5.35 25.22 9.59
N ASN A 484 4.71 24.71 10.62
CA ASN A 484 5.40 24.38 11.88
C ASN A 484 6.38 23.24 11.71
N ILE A 485 6.03 22.21 10.93
CA ILE A 485 6.92 21.08 10.61
C ILE A 485 8.11 21.56 9.76
N LEU A 486 7.88 22.35 8.73
CA LEU A 486 8.95 22.93 7.92
C LEU A 486 9.86 23.85 8.74
N ALA A 487 9.31 24.58 9.72
CA ALA A 487 10.11 25.36 10.66
C ALA A 487 11.02 24.48 11.54
N GLU A 488 10.48 23.35 12.06
CA GLU A 488 11.28 22.35 12.80
C GLU A 488 12.38 21.75 11.92
N MET A 489 12.06 21.38 10.67
CA MET A 489 13.07 20.89 9.70
C MET A 489 14.15 21.95 9.43
N ALA A 490 13.74 23.21 9.23
CA ALA A 490 14.66 24.34 9.00
C ALA A 490 15.61 24.53 10.18
N GLU A 491 15.14 24.44 11.42
CA GLU A 491 15.98 24.48 12.62
C GLU A 491 17.00 23.33 12.65
N ILE A 492 16.57 22.10 12.38
CA ILE A 492 17.46 20.92 12.30
C ILE A 492 18.56 21.13 11.24
N LEU A 493 18.22 21.80 10.14
CA LEU A 493 19.12 22.08 9.02
C LEU A 493 19.91 23.39 9.18
N GLY A 494 19.71 24.13 10.28
CA GLY A 494 20.42 25.39 10.58
C GLY A 494 19.89 26.62 9.82
N LYS A 495 18.68 26.54 9.22
CA LYS A 495 18.01 27.63 8.49
C LYS A 495 17.11 28.47 9.44
N ASN A 496 17.67 29.04 10.50
CA ASN A 496 16.96 29.64 11.63
C ASN A 496 16.08 30.85 11.27
N GLU A 497 16.49 31.67 10.31
CA GLU A 497 15.70 32.84 9.85
C GLU A 497 14.42 32.38 9.20
N LEU A 498 14.50 31.37 8.31
CA LEU A 498 13.33 30.77 7.66
C LEU A 498 12.42 30.10 8.68
N ALA A 499 12.96 29.42 9.67
CA ALA A 499 12.16 28.82 10.74
C ALA A 499 11.35 29.87 11.50
N THR A 500 11.96 31.01 11.83
CA THR A 500 11.28 32.13 12.52
C THR A 500 10.17 32.73 11.65
N GLN A 501 10.42 32.90 10.35
CA GLN A 501 9.43 33.39 9.39
C GLN A 501 8.21 32.44 9.34
N LEU A 502 8.45 31.13 9.13
CA LEU A 502 7.40 30.12 9.02
C LEU A 502 6.53 30.05 10.29
N LYS A 503 7.14 30.13 11.48
CA LYS A 503 6.39 30.17 12.74
C LYS A 503 5.51 31.43 12.86
N SER A 504 6.03 32.58 12.43
CA SER A 504 5.24 33.83 12.43
C SER A 504 4.07 33.77 11.45
N GLU A 505 4.27 33.17 10.27
CA GLU A 505 3.18 32.97 9.30
C GLU A 505 2.16 31.94 9.80
N ALA A 506 2.59 30.86 10.44
CA ALA A 506 1.70 29.88 11.05
C ALA A 506 0.76 30.52 12.10
N GLU A 507 1.31 31.41 12.96
CA GLU A 507 0.50 32.09 13.98
C GLU A 507 -0.63 32.94 13.36
N LYS A 508 -0.41 33.55 12.18
CA LYS A 508 -1.48 34.28 11.47
C LYS A 508 -2.63 33.36 11.04
N ILE A 509 -2.31 32.18 10.49
CA ILE A 509 -3.31 31.17 10.13
C ILE A 509 -4.10 30.73 11.38
N LYS A 510 -3.40 30.43 12.47
CA LYS A 510 -4.02 30.02 13.72
C LYS A 510 -5.01 31.06 14.24
N ILE A 511 -4.62 32.34 14.27
CA ILE A 511 -5.49 33.45 14.68
C ILE A 511 -6.72 33.55 13.77
N HIS A 512 -6.55 33.42 12.46
CA HIS A 512 -7.67 33.44 11.50
C HIS A 512 -8.62 32.29 11.76
N VAL A 513 -8.13 31.05 11.84
CA VAL A 513 -8.94 29.85 12.07
C VAL A 513 -9.72 29.95 13.40
N GLN A 514 -9.04 30.34 14.48
CA GLN A 514 -9.67 30.47 15.79
C GLN A 514 -10.81 31.49 15.83
N ASN A 515 -10.68 32.61 15.10
CA ASN A 515 -11.57 33.75 15.21
C ASN A 515 -12.59 33.85 14.07
N LYS A 516 -12.28 33.30 12.89
CA LYS A 516 -13.10 33.45 11.68
C LYS A 516 -13.74 32.16 11.18
N MET A 517 -13.14 31.00 11.50
CA MET A 517 -13.65 29.71 11.04
C MET A 517 -14.29 28.87 12.17
N TYR A 518 -14.31 29.38 13.41
CA TYR A 518 -15.01 28.77 14.53
C TYR A 518 -16.34 29.48 14.79
N ASP A 519 -17.43 28.71 14.72
CA ASP A 519 -18.78 29.21 15.06
C ASP A 519 -19.07 28.94 16.53
N PRO A 520 -19.15 29.98 17.39
CA PRO A 520 -19.44 29.82 18.82
C PRO A 520 -20.84 29.33 19.09
N GLU A 521 -21.79 29.54 18.18
CA GLU A 521 -23.18 29.10 18.32
C GLU A 521 -23.30 27.58 18.27
N THR A 522 -22.68 26.96 17.26
CA THR A 522 -22.67 25.49 17.11
C THR A 522 -21.53 24.84 17.89
N GLY A 523 -20.47 25.58 18.20
CA GLY A 523 -19.29 25.12 18.90
C GLY A 523 -18.40 24.21 18.00
N PHE A 524 -18.34 24.50 16.69
CA PHE A 524 -17.63 23.70 15.72
C PHE A 524 -16.90 24.59 14.71
N PHE A 525 -15.91 24.04 13.96
CA PHE A 525 -15.20 24.74 12.90
C PHE A 525 -15.89 24.49 11.56
N TYR A 526 -15.79 25.43 10.62
CA TYR A 526 -16.39 25.34 9.29
C TYR A 526 -15.53 26.04 8.23
N ASP A 527 -15.74 25.65 6.98
CA ASP A 527 -15.32 26.44 5.82
C ASP A 527 -16.08 27.78 5.83
N THR A 528 -15.47 28.84 5.25
CA THR A 528 -16.07 30.18 5.15
C THR A 528 -16.11 30.65 3.70
N ARG A 529 -17.18 31.36 3.32
CA ARG A 529 -17.31 31.97 1.99
C ARG A 529 -16.36 33.14 1.82
N LEU A 530 -15.61 33.18 0.72
CA LEU A 530 -14.79 34.33 0.36
C LEU A 530 -15.65 35.61 0.25
N GLY A 531 -15.12 36.71 0.72
CA GLY A 531 -15.72 38.04 0.67
C GLY A 531 -16.80 38.32 1.72
N THR A 532 -17.59 37.32 2.14
CA THR A 532 -18.62 37.49 3.18
C THR A 532 -18.21 36.95 4.55
N GLY A 533 -17.38 35.92 4.60
CA GLY A 533 -17.02 35.23 5.83
C GLY A 533 -18.12 34.34 6.40
N ASP A 534 -19.22 34.12 5.67
CA ASP A 534 -20.33 33.29 6.12
C ASP A 534 -19.90 31.83 6.29
N PHE A 535 -20.29 31.19 7.39
CA PHE A 535 -20.02 29.79 7.65
C PHE A 535 -20.79 28.87 6.71
N ILE A 536 -20.07 27.90 6.11
CA ILE A 536 -20.67 26.77 5.40
C ILE A 536 -20.95 25.69 6.45
N LYS A 537 -22.12 25.76 7.08
CA LYS A 537 -22.47 24.94 8.27
C LYS A 537 -22.76 23.48 7.94
N VAL A 538 -21.77 22.78 7.35
CA VAL A 538 -21.78 21.34 7.15
C VAL A 538 -20.88 20.71 8.21
N MET A 539 -21.42 19.91 9.12
CA MET A 539 -20.64 19.21 10.14
C MET A 539 -20.02 17.95 9.53
N GLY A 540 -18.75 17.99 9.23
CA GLY A 540 -17.97 16.89 8.63
C GLY A 540 -16.64 16.63 9.34
N ALA A 541 -15.90 15.67 8.80
CA ALA A 541 -14.59 15.28 9.33
C ALA A 541 -13.55 16.41 9.26
N GLU A 542 -13.64 17.29 8.27
CA GLU A 542 -12.80 18.47 8.13
C GLU A 542 -12.80 19.36 9.38
N CYS A 543 -13.89 19.35 10.13
CA CYS A 543 -14.12 20.25 11.24
C CYS A 543 -13.32 19.91 12.52
N TRP A 544 -12.72 18.74 12.61
CA TRP A 544 -11.81 18.39 13.73
C TRP A 544 -10.33 18.46 13.37
N LEU A 545 -9.98 18.79 12.12
CA LEU A 545 -8.57 18.96 11.71
C LEU A 545 -7.84 20.06 12.51
N PRO A 546 -8.51 21.16 12.96
CA PRO A 546 -7.89 22.13 13.87
C PRO A 546 -7.38 21.54 15.18
N LEU A 547 -7.98 20.43 15.68
CA LEU A 547 -7.45 19.71 16.85
C LEU A 547 -6.17 18.96 16.49
N TRP A 548 -6.17 18.22 15.39
CA TRP A 548 -4.99 17.53 14.93
C TRP A 548 -3.82 18.49 14.69
N ALA A 549 -4.07 19.60 14.04
CA ALA A 549 -3.08 20.64 13.78
C ALA A 549 -2.58 21.33 15.07
N GLY A 550 -3.38 21.37 16.14
CA GLY A 550 -3.07 22.08 17.38
C GLY A 550 -3.44 23.58 17.33
N ILE A 551 -4.43 23.92 16.51
CA ILE A 551 -4.92 25.28 16.32
C ILE A 551 -5.93 25.67 17.40
N ALA A 552 -6.87 24.79 17.73
CA ALA A 552 -8.01 25.09 18.60
C ALA A 552 -7.57 25.60 19.99
N THR A 553 -8.33 26.51 20.58
CA THR A 553 -8.18 26.79 22.02
C THR A 553 -8.68 25.59 22.84
N PRO A 554 -8.31 25.46 24.13
CA PRO A 554 -8.82 24.39 24.99
C PRO A 554 -10.34 24.33 25.04
N GLU A 555 -11.03 25.49 25.03
CA GLU A 555 -12.50 25.61 25.06
C GLU A 555 -13.11 25.16 23.72
N GLN A 556 -12.53 25.57 22.59
CA GLN A 556 -12.91 25.12 21.24
C GLN A 556 -12.73 23.60 21.11
N ALA A 557 -11.58 23.08 21.50
CA ALA A 557 -11.29 21.65 21.48
C ALA A 557 -12.28 20.84 22.33
N LYS A 558 -12.66 21.35 23.52
CA LYS A 558 -13.67 20.73 24.37
C LYS A 558 -15.04 20.69 23.70
N SER A 559 -15.41 21.72 22.97
CA SER A 559 -16.67 21.74 22.23
C SER A 559 -16.68 20.75 21.06
N VAL A 560 -15.60 20.72 20.26
CA VAL A 560 -15.44 19.76 19.17
C VAL A 560 -15.46 18.31 19.70
N MET A 561 -14.72 18.02 20.77
CA MET A 561 -14.71 16.69 21.42
C MET A 561 -16.13 16.24 21.81
N LYS A 562 -16.96 17.13 22.36
CA LYS A 562 -18.35 16.79 22.70
C LYS A 562 -19.16 16.38 21.46
N LYS A 563 -18.95 17.04 20.30
CA LYS A 563 -19.61 16.68 19.04
C LYS A 563 -19.12 15.33 18.52
N MET A 564 -17.82 15.08 18.60
CA MET A 564 -17.23 13.78 18.21
C MET A 564 -17.75 12.63 19.08
N MET A 565 -18.08 12.88 20.34
CA MET A 565 -18.63 11.89 21.29
C MET A 565 -20.16 11.77 21.25
N ASP A 566 -20.87 12.62 20.49
CA ASP A 566 -22.33 12.62 20.39
C ASP A 566 -22.81 11.45 19.51
N GLU A 567 -23.58 10.55 20.11
CA GLU A 567 -24.10 9.34 19.45
C GLU A 567 -25.10 9.64 18.32
N THR A 568 -25.74 10.82 18.37
CA THR A 568 -26.64 11.29 17.30
C THR A 568 -25.91 11.92 16.12
N LYS A 569 -24.57 12.08 16.22
CA LYS A 569 -23.72 12.75 15.22
C LYS A 569 -22.58 11.87 14.72
N PHE A 570 -21.46 11.85 15.46
CA PHE A 570 -20.24 11.21 15.02
C PHE A 570 -19.86 9.94 15.80
N ASN A 571 -20.48 9.66 16.95
CA ASN A 571 -20.24 8.45 17.74
C ASN A 571 -21.28 7.36 17.44
N SER A 572 -21.61 7.14 16.16
CA SER A 572 -22.51 6.09 15.68
C SER A 572 -21.91 4.69 15.87
N THR A 573 -22.52 3.63 15.32
CA THR A 573 -22.02 2.25 15.43
C THR A 573 -20.54 2.13 15.05
N LEU A 574 -20.15 2.70 13.91
CA LEU A 574 -18.75 2.93 13.57
C LEU A 574 -18.47 4.43 13.64
N PRO A 575 -17.59 4.89 14.55
CA PRO A 575 -17.48 6.31 14.86
C PRO A 575 -16.68 7.10 13.81
N LEU A 576 -16.85 8.42 13.86
CA LEU A 576 -16.10 9.42 13.09
C LEU A 576 -16.34 9.33 11.57
N GLY A 577 -17.62 9.22 11.18
CA GLY A 577 -18.04 9.37 9.79
C GLY A 577 -17.71 10.75 9.22
N THR A 578 -17.62 10.84 7.90
CA THR A 578 -17.26 12.07 7.19
C THR A 578 -18.38 13.11 7.14
N LEU A 579 -19.57 12.78 7.57
CA LEU A 579 -20.71 13.67 7.69
C LEU A 579 -21.52 13.31 8.95
N ASP A 580 -22.05 14.32 9.65
CA ASP A 580 -22.97 14.17 10.76
C ASP A 580 -24.13 13.22 10.38
N THR A 581 -24.38 12.21 11.22
CA THR A 581 -25.39 11.17 10.94
C THR A 581 -26.83 11.73 10.91
N SER A 582 -27.08 12.90 11.45
CA SER A 582 -28.38 13.61 11.38
C SER A 582 -28.54 14.46 10.12
N HIS A 583 -27.49 14.64 9.30
CA HIS A 583 -27.53 15.49 8.12
C HIS A 583 -28.39 14.88 6.99
N PRO A 584 -29.30 15.67 6.34
CA PRO A 584 -30.23 15.13 5.32
C PRO A 584 -29.54 14.57 4.06
N ALA A 585 -28.32 15.01 3.77
CA ALA A 585 -27.51 14.51 2.68
C ALA A 585 -26.69 13.25 3.03
N LEU A 586 -26.85 12.67 4.23
CA LEU A 586 -26.18 11.44 4.62
C LEU A 586 -26.50 10.30 3.63
N ARG A 587 -25.47 9.62 3.19
CA ARG A 587 -25.55 8.43 2.32
C ARG A 587 -24.56 7.36 2.82
N PRO A 588 -24.97 6.55 3.82
CA PRO A 588 -24.05 5.72 4.61
C PRO A 588 -23.37 4.59 3.81
N THR A 589 -23.95 4.18 2.68
CA THR A 589 -23.40 3.08 1.84
C THR A 589 -22.80 3.56 0.51
N ARG A 590 -23.41 4.57 -0.13
CA ARG A 590 -23.04 5.04 -1.47
C ARG A 590 -22.64 6.52 -1.47
N GLY A 591 -22.38 7.08 -0.31
CA GLY A 591 -22.10 8.50 -0.16
C GLY A 591 -20.67 8.88 -0.48
N TYR A 592 -19.74 7.93 -0.50
CA TYR A 592 -18.30 8.13 -0.62
C TYR A 592 -17.79 9.07 0.50
N TRP A 593 -17.73 10.39 0.31
CA TRP A 593 -17.40 11.36 1.37
C TRP A 593 -18.64 12.01 2.02
N ARG A 594 -19.84 11.47 1.80
CA ARG A 594 -21.11 11.93 2.39
C ARG A 594 -21.62 10.96 3.46
N GLY A 595 -20.77 10.63 4.44
CA GLY A 595 -21.13 9.82 5.59
C GLY A 595 -20.22 8.66 5.91
N PRO A 596 -19.78 7.81 4.93
CA PRO A 596 -18.86 6.71 5.22
C PRO A 596 -17.66 7.12 6.08
N VAL A 597 -17.21 6.20 6.91
CA VAL A 597 -16.05 6.38 7.81
C VAL A 597 -14.78 6.12 7.04
N TRP A 598 -13.95 7.13 6.89
CA TRP A 598 -12.63 7.05 6.27
C TRP A 598 -11.55 6.99 7.35
N VAL A 599 -10.66 6.00 7.24
CA VAL A 599 -9.75 5.65 8.34
C VAL A 599 -8.70 6.72 8.61
N ASP A 600 -8.31 7.48 7.59
CA ASP A 600 -7.41 8.63 7.77
C ASP A 600 -8.08 9.77 8.55
N GLN A 601 -9.40 9.99 8.37
CA GLN A 601 -10.16 10.97 9.14
C GLN A 601 -10.36 10.51 10.59
N VAL A 602 -10.51 9.20 10.80
CA VAL A 602 -10.48 8.60 12.14
C VAL A 602 -9.13 8.86 12.80
N TYR A 603 -8.03 8.62 12.08
CA TYR A 603 -6.67 8.89 12.58
C TYR A 603 -6.48 10.35 12.99
N PHE A 604 -6.86 11.30 12.14
CA PHE A 604 -6.76 12.72 12.47
C PHE A 604 -7.62 13.08 13.69
N GLY A 605 -8.85 12.55 13.78
CA GLY A 605 -9.73 12.76 14.92
C GLY A 605 -9.16 12.21 16.22
N ILE A 606 -8.72 10.94 16.24
CA ILE A 606 -8.13 10.29 17.41
C ILE A 606 -6.86 11.02 17.88
N THR A 607 -5.97 11.35 16.94
CA THR A 607 -4.72 12.05 17.25
C THR A 607 -4.99 13.47 17.74
N GLY A 608 -5.98 14.14 17.15
CA GLY A 608 -6.42 15.46 17.60
C GLY A 608 -6.95 15.43 19.04
N LEU A 609 -7.78 14.47 19.40
CA LEU A 609 -8.27 14.30 20.77
C LEU A 609 -7.11 14.08 21.76
N ARG A 610 -6.14 13.23 21.44
CA ARG A 610 -4.95 12.98 22.29
C ARG A 610 -4.11 14.24 22.49
N LYS A 611 -3.93 15.04 21.44
CA LYS A 611 -3.17 16.30 21.53
C LYS A 611 -3.74 17.28 22.58
N TYR A 612 -5.04 17.20 22.87
CA TYR A 612 -5.72 18.00 23.89
C TYR A 612 -5.98 17.25 25.20
N GLY A 613 -5.37 16.06 25.40
CA GLY A 613 -5.47 15.29 26.64
C GLY A 613 -6.78 14.50 26.80
N TYR A 614 -7.56 14.33 25.72
CA TYR A 614 -8.77 13.50 25.71
C TYR A 614 -8.48 12.03 25.40
N ASP A 615 -7.47 11.44 26.07
CA ASP A 615 -7.01 10.07 25.81
C ASP A 615 -8.10 9.03 26.00
N LYS A 616 -8.93 9.16 27.05
CA LYS A 616 -10.02 8.22 27.31
C LYS A 616 -11.06 8.19 26.19
N GLN A 617 -11.39 9.36 25.63
CA GLN A 617 -12.31 9.49 24.50
C GLN A 617 -11.69 8.93 23.23
N ALA A 618 -10.42 9.23 22.99
CA ALA A 618 -9.66 8.72 21.87
C ALA A 618 -9.58 7.18 21.89
N ASP A 619 -9.24 6.59 23.04
CA ASP A 619 -9.16 5.14 23.21
C ASP A 619 -10.54 4.46 23.09
N PHE A 620 -11.60 5.09 23.60
CA PHE A 620 -12.96 4.60 23.44
C PHE A 620 -13.38 4.54 21.96
N LEU A 621 -13.17 5.63 21.21
CA LEU A 621 -13.52 5.70 19.78
C LEU A 621 -12.66 4.74 18.95
N LEU A 622 -11.36 4.64 19.24
CA LEU A 622 -10.47 3.71 18.53
C LEU A 622 -10.88 2.25 18.75
N LYS A 623 -11.12 1.84 19.99
CA LYS A 623 -11.59 0.48 20.29
C LYS A 623 -12.93 0.19 19.61
N LYS A 624 -13.87 1.13 19.67
CA LYS A 624 -15.17 1.01 19.00
C LYS A 624 -15.01 0.88 17.48
N PHE A 625 -14.09 1.64 16.86
CA PHE A 625 -13.78 1.51 15.44
C PHE A 625 -13.20 0.14 15.11
N ILE A 626 -12.17 -0.31 15.80
CA ILE A 626 -11.50 -1.61 15.53
C ILE A 626 -12.47 -2.79 15.71
N ASP A 627 -13.35 -2.72 16.73
CA ASP A 627 -14.25 -3.83 17.05
C ASP A 627 -15.46 -3.91 16.10
N ASN A 628 -15.87 -2.80 15.50
CA ASN A 628 -17.08 -2.73 14.67
C ASN A 628 -16.81 -2.65 13.16
N ALA A 629 -15.58 -2.32 12.72
CA ALA A 629 -15.25 -2.32 11.31
C ALA A 629 -15.18 -3.76 10.76
N GLN A 630 -16.06 -4.07 9.81
CA GLN A 630 -16.16 -5.41 9.22
C GLN A 630 -14.83 -5.88 8.64
N GLY A 631 -14.46 -7.11 8.92
CA GLY A 631 -13.25 -7.75 8.40
C GLY A 631 -11.97 -7.43 9.18
N LEU A 632 -11.96 -6.39 10.01
CA LEU A 632 -10.73 -5.89 10.62
C LEU A 632 -10.11 -6.90 11.61
N THR A 633 -10.92 -7.51 12.45
CA THR A 633 -10.46 -8.51 13.46
C THR A 633 -10.57 -9.95 12.98
N GLY A 634 -11.27 -10.23 11.86
CA GLY A 634 -11.38 -11.53 11.20
C GLY A 634 -10.31 -11.74 10.11
N ASP A 635 -10.65 -12.44 9.03
CA ASP A 635 -9.81 -12.68 7.84
C ASP A 635 -10.17 -11.79 6.64
N GLY A 636 -11.11 -10.86 6.82
CA GLY A 636 -11.50 -9.89 5.81
C GLY A 636 -10.43 -8.82 5.59
N ALA A 637 -10.53 -8.13 4.46
CA ALA A 637 -9.62 -7.05 4.09
C ALA A 637 -9.82 -5.79 4.95
N ILE A 638 -8.81 -4.94 4.98
CA ILE A 638 -8.91 -3.55 5.43
C ILE A 638 -9.41 -2.73 4.25
N ASN A 639 -10.59 -2.10 4.39
CA ASN A 639 -11.24 -1.40 3.30
C ASN A 639 -10.93 0.09 3.24
N GLU A 640 -11.24 0.68 2.11
CA GLU A 640 -11.11 2.11 1.82
C GLU A 640 -11.93 2.94 2.81
N ASN A 641 -13.19 2.58 2.99
CA ASN A 641 -14.10 3.19 3.95
C ASN A 641 -15.16 2.20 4.45
N TYR A 642 -15.99 2.63 5.40
CA TYR A 642 -16.95 1.79 6.09
C TYR A 642 -18.28 2.52 6.33
N ASN A 643 -19.36 1.76 6.44
CA ASN A 643 -20.67 2.30 6.78
C ASN A 643 -20.72 2.75 8.26
N PRO A 644 -21.02 4.03 8.57
CA PRO A 644 -21.06 4.53 9.95
C PRO A 644 -22.14 3.87 10.81
N LEU A 645 -23.22 3.38 10.21
CA LEU A 645 -24.38 2.85 10.94
C LEU A 645 -24.30 1.34 11.20
N THR A 646 -23.53 0.59 10.39
CA THR A 646 -23.45 -0.87 10.47
C THR A 646 -22.05 -1.42 10.64
N GLY A 647 -21.01 -0.64 10.29
CA GLY A 647 -19.62 -1.10 10.21
C GLY A 647 -19.30 -1.89 8.95
N GLU A 648 -20.24 -2.04 8.00
CA GLU A 648 -20.03 -2.73 6.73
C GLU A 648 -18.86 -2.13 5.95
N ALA A 649 -17.99 -3.00 5.40
CA ALA A 649 -16.88 -2.62 4.57
C ALA A 649 -17.37 -2.14 3.19
N LEU A 650 -16.87 -0.99 2.74
CA LEU A 650 -17.28 -0.34 1.49
C LEU A 650 -16.08 -0.06 0.58
N CYS A 651 -16.37 0.17 -0.68
CA CYS A 651 -15.40 0.54 -1.71
C CYS A 651 -14.25 -0.48 -1.88
N SER A 652 -13.01 -0.03 -2.05
CA SER A 652 -11.89 -0.92 -2.37
C SER A 652 -11.36 -1.64 -1.13
N PRO A 653 -11.26 -2.99 -1.15
CA PRO A 653 -10.58 -3.75 -0.10
C PRO A 653 -9.05 -3.59 -0.20
N ASN A 654 -8.33 -4.00 0.85
CA ASN A 654 -6.87 -3.96 0.95
C ASN A 654 -6.29 -2.55 0.74
N PHE A 655 -6.85 -1.57 1.44
CA PHE A 655 -6.54 -0.17 1.23
C PHE A 655 -5.32 0.29 2.04
N GLY A 656 -4.34 0.91 1.33
CA GLY A 656 -3.03 1.24 1.86
C GLY A 656 -3.08 2.27 2.99
N TRP A 657 -3.64 3.47 2.77
CA TRP A 657 -3.64 4.48 3.83
C TRP A 657 -4.46 4.07 5.05
N SER A 658 -5.57 3.31 4.85
CA SER A 658 -6.33 2.76 5.98
C SER A 658 -5.45 1.86 6.85
N SER A 659 -4.66 1.01 6.21
CA SER A 659 -3.69 0.13 6.88
C SER A 659 -2.61 0.95 7.62
N ALA A 660 -2.06 1.97 6.99
CA ALA A 660 -1.05 2.85 7.58
C ALA A 660 -1.60 3.58 8.82
N CYS A 661 -2.78 4.17 8.71
CA CYS A 661 -3.43 4.88 9.82
C CYS A 661 -3.76 3.95 11.00
N ILE A 662 -4.20 2.72 10.73
CA ILE A 662 -4.45 1.71 11.78
C ILE A 662 -3.15 1.39 12.54
N ILE A 663 -2.05 1.16 11.85
CA ILE A 663 -0.75 0.92 12.49
C ILE A 663 -0.40 2.10 13.39
N LYS A 664 -0.49 3.34 12.90
CA LYS A 664 -0.17 4.54 13.68
C LYS A 664 -1.07 4.71 14.90
N MET A 665 -2.38 4.51 14.76
CA MET A 665 -3.32 4.63 15.88
C MET A 665 -3.04 3.60 16.98
N LEU A 666 -2.77 2.35 16.61
CA LEU A 666 -2.50 1.27 17.56
C LEU A 666 -1.10 1.35 18.18
N LEU A 667 -0.15 1.99 17.53
CA LEU A 667 1.18 2.26 18.09
C LEU A 667 1.26 3.64 18.81
N LYS A 668 0.17 4.40 18.87
CA LYS A 668 0.07 5.75 19.48
C LYS A 668 1.12 6.74 18.93
N ASN A 669 1.33 6.73 17.62
CA ASN A 669 2.39 7.51 16.97
C ASN A 669 1.83 8.52 15.94
#